data_ef65a46dfb1618e9b913d3db3611b26b
#
_entry.id   ef65a46dfb1618e9b913d3db3611b26b
#
_cell.length_a   1.000
_cell.length_b   1.000
_cell.length_c   1.000
_cell.angle_alpha   90.00
_cell.angle_beta   90.00
_cell.angle_gamma   90.00
#
_symmetry.space_group_name_H-M   'P 1'
#
loop_
_entity.id
_entity.type
_entity.pdbx_description
1 polymer ?
#
loop_
_entity_poly.entity_id
_entity_poly.type
_entity_poly.pdbx_seq_one_letter_code
_entity_poly.pdbx_strand_id
1 'polypeptide(L)'
;MPEAERVKSLDPRAILVITGVVGSGKTTVATALVRRLGWPLQEGDELDPPAFAKIRSGHPLDTRDQWPWLAKVAAWIDDCHELGTGGVITCSALKRSFRDFLTRGRPDARIVYLHGDRPLIEERLVARSEHPVLHDILDRHFAILEEPDPDEDPIVVDASRPVVDIVAKILGELAPQVPENRPAVVARDSNERPANPPVEPCGPRSHPSPGAVSGRGRFKSDLPLRIEDYALIGDCTTAALVGRNGSIDWLCWPRFDSNALFAALIGNSEHGRWRIFPADPTPRVSRAYRDGTLVLETVFDTADGRVALIDFMPIAGSGSSVIRLVKGLRGKVAMQLHLALRFDYGITLPWVTRLDDGSGLSAVAGANQVVLRSPVPLRGENFATIAEFDVSEGQCVPFVLTHAPSHLPMPPAIDWSTALEETESFWRRWSDRCSHTGPWREPVKRSLLTLKALTYAETGGIVAAPTTSLPEQLGGERNWDYRYCWLRDATFTLMALMSVGYRDEAQAWGQWLLRSVAGSPNQLQIMYGLSGERQLIEWEVPWLPGYHGAAPVRVGNAASGQLQLDVYGELIDSLSQARAHSLSLAPVGSGWALQRKLIEHLEQIWEDPDDGIWEIRGNRRHFTFSKIMTWVALDRTVRDAERFKIQAPLESWRKVRDRMHATICELGFDGENNTFTQSFGSKELDSSLLLIPMVGFLPADDPRVRGTVAAIERELMIDGLVLRYRTQAEIDGLPPGEGLFLPCSFWLAGNYKLQHRDHEARALFERLLSLRNDVGLLAEEYDPRAQRQVGNFPQAFSHLALIMTALSLHDVGPAQQRGHGARPAS
;
A
#
# COMPACT_ATOMS: atom_id res chain seq x y z
N MET A 1 -41.33 -31.49 24.68
CA MET A 1 -41.82 -30.25 23.98
C MET A 1 -41.92 -30.56 22.49
N PRO A 2 -43.00 -30.16 21.82
CA PRO A 2 -43.08 -30.23 20.35
C PRO A 2 -41.93 -29.47 19.71
N GLU A 3 -41.43 -29.93 18.56
CA GLU A 3 -40.27 -29.40 17.85
C GLU A 3 -40.36 -27.90 17.54
N ALA A 4 -41.56 -27.39 17.27
CA ALA A 4 -41.85 -25.97 17.06
C ALA A 4 -41.65 -25.08 18.31
N GLU A 5 -41.75 -25.61 19.51
CA GLU A 5 -41.50 -24.91 20.77
C GLU A 5 -40.00 -24.90 21.12
N ARG A 6 -39.20 -25.89 20.67
CA ARG A 6 -37.76 -25.95 20.86
C ARG A 6 -37.06 -24.88 20.02
N VAL A 7 -37.49 -24.65 18.78
CA VAL A 7 -36.91 -23.59 17.91
C VAL A 7 -37.14 -22.16 18.47
N LYS A 8 -38.26 -21.95 19.19
CA LYS A 8 -38.56 -20.67 19.85
C LYS A 8 -37.76 -20.41 21.14
N SER A 9 -37.08 -21.42 21.70
CA SER A 9 -36.26 -21.26 22.91
C SER A 9 -34.74 -21.14 22.63
N LEU A 10 -34.32 -21.14 21.38
CA LEU A 10 -32.94 -20.97 21.00
C LEU A 10 -32.50 -19.51 21.16
N ASP A 11 -31.23 -19.28 21.46
CA ASP A 11 -30.67 -17.94 21.42
C ASP A 11 -30.75 -17.40 19.98
N PRO A 12 -31.51 -16.35 19.71
CA PRO A 12 -31.66 -15.81 18.36
C PRO A 12 -30.38 -15.21 17.78
N ARG A 13 -29.30 -15.10 18.57
CA ARG A 13 -28.01 -14.53 18.18
C ARG A 13 -26.94 -15.59 17.93
N ALA A 14 -27.24 -16.90 18.14
CA ALA A 14 -26.22 -17.92 17.95
C ALA A 14 -25.76 -18.00 16.50
N ILE A 15 -24.44 -18.05 16.28
CA ILE A 15 -23.81 -18.15 14.97
C ILE A 15 -23.13 -19.51 14.86
N LEU A 16 -23.53 -20.31 13.85
CA LEU A 16 -23.05 -21.66 13.67
C LEU A 16 -22.00 -21.71 12.56
N VAL A 17 -20.77 -22.10 12.93
CA VAL A 17 -19.66 -22.32 11.98
C VAL A 17 -19.59 -23.82 11.67
N ILE A 18 -20.11 -24.22 10.52
CA ILE A 18 -20.16 -25.63 10.10
C ILE A 18 -18.81 -26.00 9.47
N THR A 19 -18.03 -26.86 10.12
CA THR A 19 -16.69 -27.27 9.68
C THR A 19 -16.58 -28.77 9.44
N GLY A 20 -15.55 -29.18 8.72
CA GLY A 20 -15.24 -30.55 8.34
C GLY A 20 -14.52 -30.64 7.00
N VAL A 21 -14.01 -31.82 6.65
CA VAL A 21 -13.28 -32.06 5.40
C VAL A 21 -14.15 -31.83 4.16
N VAL A 22 -13.52 -31.72 2.98
CA VAL A 22 -14.25 -31.70 1.71
C VAL A 22 -15.11 -32.97 1.58
N GLY A 23 -16.37 -32.85 1.12
CA GLY A 23 -17.29 -34.00 1.00
C GLY A 23 -18.03 -34.38 2.29
N SER A 24 -17.74 -33.76 3.45
CA SER A 24 -18.44 -34.09 4.72
C SER A 24 -19.92 -33.69 4.75
N GLY A 25 -20.39 -32.85 3.81
CA GLY A 25 -21.79 -32.43 3.71
C GLY A 25 -22.13 -31.09 4.36
N LYS A 26 -21.13 -30.21 4.57
CA LYS A 26 -21.31 -28.89 5.20
C LYS A 26 -22.47 -28.08 4.61
N THR A 27 -22.46 -27.84 3.30
CA THR A 27 -23.53 -27.08 2.59
C THR A 27 -24.90 -27.71 2.77
N THR A 28 -25.00 -29.08 2.73
CA THR A 28 -26.26 -29.78 2.87
C THR A 28 -26.86 -29.64 4.27
N VAL A 29 -26.00 -29.73 5.31
CA VAL A 29 -26.42 -29.54 6.71
C VAL A 29 -26.75 -28.09 6.98
N ALA A 30 -25.94 -27.16 6.52
CA ALA A 30 -26.16 -25.71 6.64
C ALA A 30 -27.49 -25.29 6.00
N THR A 31 -27.77 -25.72 4.78
CA THR A 31 -29.05 -25.47 4.09
C THR A 31 -30.25 -26.04 4.87
N ALA A 32 -30.13 -27.21 5.45
CA ALA A 32 -31.20 -27.84 6.22
C ALA A 32 -31.44 -27.08 7.55
N LEU A 33 -30.39 -26.61 8.22
CA LEU A 33 -30.49 -25.78 9.42
C LEU A 33 -31.20 -24.44 9.12
N VAL A 34 -30.78 -23.73 8.07
CA VAL A 34 -31.36 -22.45 7.69
C VAL A 34 -32.85 -22.56 7.37
N ARG A 35 -33.27 -23.59 6.67
CA ARG A 35 -34.71 -23.86 6.42
C ARG A 35 -35.55 -24.01 7.68
N ARG A 36 -34.93 -24.49 8.79
CA ARG A 36 -35.61 -24.64 10.08
C ARG A 36 -35.53 -23.40 10.96
N LEU A 37 -34.38 -22.69 10.93
CA LEU A 37 -34.12 -21.55 11.80
C LEU A 37 -34.59 -20.21 11.22
N GLY A 38 -34.67 -20.11 9.90
CA GLY A 38 -34.92 -18.85 9.20
C GLY A 38 -33.75 -17.86 9.26
N TRP A 39 -32.55 -18.35 9.60
CA TRP A 39 -31.33 -17.56 9.71
C TRP A 39 -30.65 -17.37 8.36
N PRO A 40 -29.81 -16.32 8.17
CA PRO A 40 -28.98 -16.17 6.97
C PRO A 40 -27.96 -17.30 6.85
N LEU A 41 -27.68 -17.70 5.61
CA LEU A 41 -26.65 -18.66 5.23
C LEU A 41 -25.54 -17.94 4.45
N GLN A 42 -24.31 -18.23 4.81
CA GLN A 42 -23.14 -17.87 4.03
C GLN A 42 -22.29 -19.10 3.74
N GLU A 43 -22.00 -19.35 2.48
CA GLU A 43 -20.96 -20.31 2.10
C GLU A 43 -19.60 -19.59 2.20
N GLY A 44 -18.72 -20.10 3.07
CA GLY A 44 -17.41 -19.49 3.27
C GLY A 44 -16.54 -19.47 2.02
N ASP A 45 -16.76 -20.45 1.13
CA ASP A 45 -16.07 -20.55 -0.15
C ASP A 45 -16.49 -19.42 -1.12
N GLU A 46 -17.66 -18.82 -0.96
CA GLU A 46 -18.15 -17.69 -1.76
C GLU A 46 -17.59 -16.34 -1.31
N LEU A 47 -17.08 -16.25 -0.08
CA LEU A 47 -16.47 -15.03 0.44
C LEU A 47 -15.10 -14.73 -0.19
N ASP A 48 -14.45 -15.74 -0.80
CA ASP A 48 -13.18 -15.57 -1.48
C ASP A 48 -13.15 -16.31 -2.83
N PRO A 49 -13.79 -15.76 -3.88
CA PRO A 49 -13.82 -16.37 -5.20
C PRO A 49 -12.45 -16.70 -5.81
N PRO A 50 -11.38 -15.88 -5.62
CA PRO A 50 -10.04 -16.22 -6.09
C PRO A 50 -9.44 -17.46 -5.38
N ALA A 51 -9.56 -17.56 -4.06
CA ALA A 51 -9.11 -18.74 -3.32
C ALA A 51 -9.87 -19.99 -3.76
N PHE A 52 -11.17 -19.87 -3.99
CA PHE A 52 -12.00 -20.96 -4.47
C PHE A 52 -11.68 -21.38 -5.91
N ALA A 53 -11.32 -20.44 -6.78
CA ALA A 53 -10.86 -20.74 -8.13
C ALA A 53 -9.55 -21.57 -8.12
N LYS A 54 -8.61 -21.28 -7.20
CA LYS A 54 -7.40 -22.09 -6.98
C LYS A 54 -7.76 -23.54 -6.60
N ILE A 55 -8.68 -23.73 -5.66
CA ILE A 55 -9.16 -25.07 -5.25
C ILE A 55 -9.75 -25.80 -6.45
N ARG A 56 -10.62 -25.16 -7.24
CA ARG A 56 -11.23 -25.76 -8.44
C ARG A 56 -10.22 -26.13 -9.52
N SER A 57 -9.12 -25.40 -9.64
CA SER A 57 -8.04 -25.70 -10.59
C SER A 57 -7.02 -26.72 -10.06
N GLY A 58 -7.26 -27.33 -8.90
CA GLY A 58 -6.40 -28.36 -8.31
C GLY A 58 -5.20 -27.83 -7.54
N HIS A 59 -5.11 -26.51 -7.33
CA HIS A 59 -4.03 -25.92 -6.56
C HIS A 59 -4.43 -25.81 -5.08
N PRO A 60 -3.59 -26.26 -4.13
CA PRO A 60 -3.88 -26.14 -2.71
C PRO A 60 -3.84 -24.69 -2.24
N LEU A 61 -4.71 -24.34 -1.31
CA LEU A 61 -4.53 -23.10 -0.55
C LEU A 61 -3.32 -23.27 0.39
N ASP A 62 -2.35 -22.39 0.29
CA ASP A 62 -1.27 -22.29 1.26
C ASP A 62 -1.70 -21.46 2.49
N THR A 63 -0.84 -21.36 3.48
CA THR A 63 -1.13 -20.58 4.71
C THR A 63 -1.44 -19.11 4.42
N ARG A 64 -0.92 -18.57 3.31
CA ARG A 64 -1.13 -17.18 2.87
C ARG A 64 -2.50 -16.97 2.23
N ASP A 65 -3.06 -18.01 1.62
CA ASP A 65 -4.43 -17.99 1.06
C ASP A 65 -5.48 -18.22 2.17
N GLN A 66 -5.17 -19.01 3.20
CA GLN A 66 -6.11 -19.44 4.22
C GLN A 66 -6.50 -18.33 5.20
N TRP A 67 -5.54 -17.51 5.66
CA TRP A 67 -5.80 -16.47 6.64
C TRP A 67 -6.68 -15.32 6.12
N PRO A 68 -6.49 -14.78 4.90
CA PRO A 68 -7.40 -13.79 4.32
C PRO A 68 -8.83 -14.30 4.16
N TRP A 69 -8.98 -15.57 3.74
CA TRP A 69 -10.30 -16.22 3.67
C TRP A 69 -10.95 -16.36 5.04
N LEU A 70 -10.21 -16.82 6.07
CA LEU A 70 -10.70 -16.90 7.44
C LEU A 70 -11.08 -15.53 8.02
N ALA A 71 -10.37 -14.46 7.65
CA ALA A 71 -10.71 -13.11 8.07
C ALA A 71 -12.06 -12.64 7.51
N LYS A 72 -12.39 -13.00 6.27
CA LYS A 72 -13.71 -12.73 5.68
C LYS A 72 -14.83 -13.54 6.35
N VAL A 73 -14.55 -14.79 6.72
CA VAL A 73 -15.47 -15.62 7.51
C VAL A 73 -15.70 -14.98 8.88
N ALA A 74 -14.63 -14.51 9.54
CA ALA A 74 -14.72 -13.84 10.83
C ALA A 74 -15.50 -12.52 10.76
N ALA A 75 -15.28 -11.72 9.72
CA ALA A 75 -16.02 -10.47 9.50
C ALA A 75 -17.52 -10.71 9.34
N TRP A 76 -17.91 -11.73 8.58
CA TRP A 76 -19.34 -12.11 8.47
C TRP A 76 -19.95 -12.54 9.81
N ILE A 77 -19.18 -13.23 10.67
CA ILE A 77 -19.60 -13.58 12.04
C ILE A 77 -19.79 -12.30 12.87
N ASP A 78 -18.87 -11.33 12.76
CA ASP A 78 -18.95 -10.05 13.45
C ASP A 78 -20.18 -9.24 13.00
N ASP A 79 -20.47 -9.20 11.69
CA ASP A 79 -21.67 -8.56 11.14
C ASP A 79 -22.96 -9.15 11.71
N CYS A 80 -23.07 -10.49 11.80
CA CYS A 80 -24.23 -11.14 12.43
C CYS A 80 -24.36 -10.79 13.92
N HIS A 81 -23.24 -10.75 14.63
CA HIS A 81 -23.20 -10.37 16.04
C HIS A 81 -23.63 -8.91 16.25
N GLU A 82 -23.13 -7.97 15.45
CA GLU A 82 -23.50 -6.54 15.52
C GLU A 82 -24.97 -6.29 15.19
N LEU A 83 -25.50 -7.04 14.22
CA LEU A 83 -26.92 -6.98 13.86
C LEU A 83 -27.83 -7.69 14.88
N GLY A 84 -27.26 -8.41 15.85
CA GLY A 84 -28.00 -9.20 16.84
C GLY A 84 -28.83 -10.33 16.23
N THR A 85 -28.40 -10.86 15.08
CA THR A 85 -29.07 -11.94 14.34
C THR A 85 -28.26 -13.21 14.40
N GLY A 86 -28.93 -14.37 14.52
CA GLY A 86 -28.30 -15.67 14.32
C GLY A 86 -27.87 -15.85 12.88
N GLY A 87 -26.90 -16.74 12.65
CA GLY A 87 -26.39 -17.03 11.31
C GLY A 87 -25.81 -18.45 11.17
N VAL A 88 -25.69 -18.93 9.96
CA VAL A 88 -25.04 -20.22 9.63
C VAL A 88 -24.00 -19.95 8.56
N ILE A 89 -22.74 -20.32 8.81
CA ILE A 89 -21.66 -20.19 7.84
C ILE A 89 -20.93 -21.54 7.68
N THR A 90 -20.60 -21.91 6.43
CA THR A 90 -19.75 -23.07 6.17
C THR A 90 -18.30 -22.66 6.05
N CYS A 91 -17.38 -23.40 6.66
CA CYS A 91 -15.95 -23.09 6.61
C CYS A 91 -15.12 -24.36 6.84
N SER A 92 -14.08 -24.60 6.03
CA SER A 92 -13.14 -25.71 6.25
C SER A 92 -12.05 -25.32 7.27
N ALA A 93 -12.46 -24.96 8.51
CA ALA A 93 -11.56 -24.59 9.61
C ALA A 93 -10.94 -25.86 10.26
N LEU A 94 -10.04 -26.54 9.54
CA LEU A 94 -9.52 -27.87 9.91
C LEU A 94 -8.43 -27.81 10.98
N LYS A 95 -7.83 -26.69 11.25
CA LYS A 95 -6.83 -26.51 12.33
C LYS A 95 -7.44 -25.85 13.54
N ARG A 96 -6.95 -26.18 14.73
CA ARG A 96 -7.36 -25.53 15.98
C ARG A 96 -7.14 -24.02 15.91
N SER A 97 -5.97 -23.57 15.42
CA SER A 97 -5.67 -22.14 15.27
C SER A 97 -6.67 -21.39 14.40
N PHE A 98 -7.33 -22.05 13.43
CA PHE A 98 -8.36 -21.45 12.58
C PHE A 98 -9.68 -21.33 13.34
N ARG A 99 -10.07 -22.37 14.09
CA ARG A 99 -11.29 -22.35 14.91
C ARG A 99 -11.18 -21.35 16.05
N ASP A 100 -10.02 -21.30 16.72
CA ASP A 100 -9.73 -20.28 17.75
C ASP A 100 -9.85 -18.86 17.19
N PHE A 101 -9.40 -18.61 15.96
CA PHE A 101 -9.52 -17.33 15.32
C PHE A 101 -10.98 -16.93 15.04
N LEU A 102 -11.82 -17.90 14.64
CA LEU A 102 -13.23 -17.67 14.33
C LEU A 102 -14.09 -17.46 15.58
N THR A 103 -13.73 -18.08 16.73
CA THR A 103 -14.52 -18.04 17.96
C THR A 103 -13.98 -17.05 19.01
N ARG A 104 -12.69 -16.68 18.92
CA ARG A 104 -12.04 -15.83 19.92
C ARG A 104 -12.67 -14.44 19.96
N GLY A 105 -13.22 -14.08 21.13
CA GLY A 105 -13.93 -12.81 21.33
C GLY A 105 -15.36 -12.78 20.78
N ARG A 106 -15.87 -13.91 20.26
CA ARG A 106 -17.20 -14.08 19.67
C ARG A 106 -18.00 -15.15 20.43
N PRO A 107 -18.57 -14.80 21.58
CA PRO A 107 -19.25 -15.75 22.47
C PRO A 107 -20.49 -16.40 21.85
N ASP A 108 -21.06 -15.77 20.82
CA ASP A 108 -22.25 -16.27 20.13
C ASP A 108 -21.89 -17.25 19.00
N ALA A 109 -20.60 -17.35 18.60
CA ALA A 109 -20.11 -18.26 17.56
C ALA A 109 -19.78 -19.64 18.14
N ARG A 110 -20.37 -20.70 17.58
CA ARG A 110 -20.13 -22.11 17.96
C ARG A 110 -19.69 -22.96 16.77
N ILE A 111 -18.69 -23.80 17.00
CA ILE A 111 -18.20 -24.74 16.00
C ILE A 111 -19.13 -25.96 15.95
N VAL A 112 -19.58 -26.30 14.73
CA VAL A 112 -20.28 -27.54 14.43
C VAL A 112 -19.36 -28.39 13.56
N TYR A 113 -18.80 -29.46 14.12
CA TYR A 113 -17.86 -30.32 13.41
C TYR A 113 -18.54 -31.56 12.84
N LEU A 114 -18.53 -31.68 11.49
CA LEU A 114 -19.02 -32.84 10.78
C LEU A 114 -17.92 -33.89 10.69
N HIS A 115 -17.91 -34.82 11.66
CA HIS A 115 -16.99 -35.95 11.70
C HIS A 115 -17.42 -37.02 10.69
N GLY A 116 -16.50 -37.51 9.86
CA GLY A 116 -16.73 -38.61 8.93
C GLY A 116 -15.44 -39.33 8.60
N ASP A 117 -15.50 -40.66 8.66
CA ASP A 117 -14.39 -41.53 8.29
C ASP A 117 -14.04 -41.41 6.83
N ARG A 118 -12.74 -41.54 6.52
CA ARG A 118 -12.21 -41.40 5.16
C ARG A 118 -12.96 -42.21 4.11
N PRO A 119 -13.27 -43.54 4.31
CA PRO A 119 -14.02 -44.35 3.34
C PRO A 119 -15.41 -43.77 3.01
N LEU A 120 -16.13 -43.26 4.00
CA LEU A 120 -17.45 -42.64 3.83
C LEU A 120 -17.36 -41.37 2.95
N ILE A 121 -16.33 -40.56 3.19
CA ILE A 121 -16.14 -39.32 2.46
C ILE A 121 -15.72 -39.60 1.01
N GLU A 122 -14.84 -40.58 0.78
CA GLU A 122 -14.42 -41.02 -0.55
C GLU A 122 -15.62 -41.54 -1.37
N GLU A 123 -16.49 -42.38 -0.78
CA GLU A 123 -17.71 -42.87 -1.42
C GLU A 123 -18.61 -41.71 -1.87
N ARG A 124 -18.78 -40.69 -1.03
CA ARG A 124 -19.60 -39.52 -1.33
C ARG A 124 -19.00 -38.61 -2.43
N LEU A 125 -17.68 -38.51 -2.48
CA LEU A 125 -17.01 -37.75 -3.51
C LEU A 125 -17.12 -38.45 -4.88
N VAL A 126 -16.93 -39.78 -4.91
CA VAL A 126 -17.11 -40.58 -6.13
C VAL A 126 -18.55 -40.47 -6.65
N ALA A 127 -19.56 -40.46 -5.77
CA ALA A 127 -20.96 -40.32 -6.16
C ALA A 127 -21.32 -38.92 -6.70
N ARG A 128 -20.48 -37.89 -6.49
CA ARG A 128 -20.79 -36.47 -6.83
C ARG A 128 -20.11 -35.91 -8.08
N SER A 129 -19.00 -36.48 -8.54
CA SER A 129 -18.31 -35.92 -9.73
C SER A 129 -17.19 -36.81 -10.27
N GLU A 130 -17.02 -36.75 -11.58
CA GLU A 130 -15.95 -37.43 -12.33
C GLU A 130 -14.59 -36.71 -12.25
N HIS A 131 -14.32 -35.83 -11.25
CA HIS A 131 -13.11 -35.04 -11.20
C HIS A 131 -12.02 -35.58 -10.27
N PRO A 132 -10.85 -35.99 -10.79
CA PRO A 132 -9.69 -36.51 -10.02
C PRO A 132 -9.15 -35.56 -8.95
N VAL A 133 -9.31 -34.25 -9.15
CA VAL A 133 -8.81 -33.15 -8.28
C VAL A 133 -9.33 -33.21 -6.84
N LEU A 134 -10.53 -33.77 -6.62
CA LEU A 134 -11.15 -33.82 -5.30
C LEU A 134 -10.47 -34.83 -4.36
N HIS A 135 -9.83 -35.87 -4.88
CA HIS A 135 -9.11 -36.87 -4.08
C HIS A 135 -7.82 -36.28 -3.48
N ASP A 136 -7.06 -35.52 -4.26
CA ASP A 136 -5.85 -34.85 -3.79
C ASP A 136 -6.14 -33.80 -2.69
N ILE A 137 -7.28 -33.11 -2.78
CA ILE A 137 -7.76 -32.18 -1.77
C ILE A 137 -8.15 -32.93 -0.48
N LEU A 138 -8.79 -34.07 -0.62
CA LEU A 138 -9.20 -34.91 0.53
C LEU A 138 -8.00 -35.41 1.32
N ASP A 139 -6.96 -35.90 0.64
CA ASP A 139 -5.73 -36.36 1.25
C ASP A 139 -5.07 -35.28 2.10
N ARG A 140 -5.03 -34.08 1.54
CA ARG A 140 -4.48 -32.89 2.23
C ARG A 140 -5.34 -32.47 3.42
N HIS A 141 -6.67 -32.49 3.28
CA HIS A 141 -7.58 -32.16 4.37
C HIS A 141 -7.40 -33.10 5.55
N PHE A 142 -7.29 -34.42 5.34
CA PHE A 142 -7.01 -35.37 6.40
C PHE A 142 -5.59 -35.21 6.97
N ALA A 143 -4.62 -34.83 6.17
CA ALA A 143 -3.23 -34.59 6.63
C ALA A 143 -3.07 -33.40 7.56
N ILE A 144 -3.94 -32.36 7.41
CA ILE A 144 -3.89 -31.15 8.23
C ILE A 144 -5.02 -31.05 9.25
N LEU A 145 -5.92 -32.02 9.27
CA LEU A 145 -7.07 -32.02 10.19
C LEU A 145 -6.60 -32.22 11.63
N GLU A 146 -6.90 -31.24 12.45
CA GLU A 146 -6.84 -31.28 13.90
C GLU A 146 -8.29 -31.35 14.39
N GLU A 147 -8.74 -32.53 14.86
CA GLU A 147 -10.10 -32.69 15.39
C GLU A 147 -10.33 -31.73 16.57
N PRO A 148 -11.52 -31.12 16.69
CA PRO A 148 -11.78 -30.19 17.79
C PRO A 148 -11.72 -30.92 19.15
N ASP A 149 -10.96 -30.32 20.08
CA ASP A 149 -10.87 -30.79 21.45
C ASP A 149 -12.12 -30.38 22.28
N PRO A 150 -12.46 -31.13 23.35
CA PRO A 150 -13.59 -30.77 24.21
C PRO A 150 -13.55 -29.38 24.83
N ASP A 151 -12.37 -28.79 24.99
CA ASP A 151 -12.18 -27.41 25.50
C ASP A 151 -12.58 -26.30 24.50
N GLU A 152 -12.76 -26.65 23.22
CA GLU A 152 -13.31 -25.75 22.18
C GLU A 152 -14.86 -25.73 22.21
N ASP A 153 -15.52 -26.49 23.06
CA ASP A 153 -17.00 -26.66 23.16
C ASP A 153 -17.69 -26.92 21.80
N PRO A 154 -17.19 -27.83 20.95
CA PRO A 154 -17.74 -28.07 19.63
C PRO A 154 -19.00 -28.91 19.69
N ILE A 155 -19.94 -28.69 18.78
CA ILE A 155 -21.03 -29.61 18.49
C ILE A 155 -20.52 -30.65 17.49
N VAL A 156 -20.12 -31.84 17.97
CA VAL A 156 -19.61 -32.90 17.10
C VAL A 156 -20.77 -33.77 16.61
N VAL A 157 -20.92 -33.92 15.30
CA VAL A 157 -21.97 -34.70 14.66
C VAL A 157 -21.38 -35.73 13.68
N ASP A 158 -21.92 -36.94 13.70
CA ASP A 158 -21.51 -37.98 12.80
C ASP A 158 -22.12 -37.79 11.41
N ALA A 159 -21.26 -37.51 10.42
CA ALA A 159 -21.65 -37.24 9.03
C ALA A 159 -22.29 -38.48 8.34
N SER A 160 -22.16 -39.67 8.86
CA SER A 160 -22.81 -40.90 8.30
C SER A 160 -24.33 -40.91 8.49
N ARG A 161 -24.85 -40.16 9.46
CA ARG A 161 -26.25 -40.10 9.79
C ARG A 161 -27.10 -39.35 8.77
N PRO A 162 -28.42 -39.63 8.69
CA PRO A 162 -29.34 -38.81 7.90
C PRO A 162 -29.29 -37.32 8.30
N VAL A 163 -29.40 -36.43 7.35
CA VAL A 163 -29.33 -34.98 7.59
C VAL A 163 -30.36 -34.49 8.62
N VAL A 164 -31.53 -35.13 8.65
CA VAL A 164 -32.59 -34.79 9.62
C VAL A 164 -32.12 -35.07 11.06
N ASP A 165 -31.40 -36.17 11.30
CA ASP A 165 -30.90 -36.53 12.62
C ASP A 165 -29.74 -35.66 13.05
N ILE A 166 -28.86 -35.27 12.09
CA ILE A 166 -27.77 -34.32 12.30
C ILE A 166 -28.32 -32.94 12.74
N VAL A 167 -29.31 -32.42 12.02
CA VAL A 167 -29.95 -31.15 12.34
C VAL A 167 -30.66 -31.23 13.70
N ALA A 168 -31.37 -32.32 14.00
CA ALA A 168 -32.04 -32.51 15.28
C ALA A 168 -31.05 -32.51 16.46
N LYS A 169 -29.88 -33.14 16.30
CA LYS A 169 -28.81 -33.13 17.30
C LYS A 169 -28.25 -31.70 17.52
N ILE A 170 -27.93 -30.99 16.45
CA ILE A 170 -27.42 -29.61 16.55
C ILE A 170 -28.42 -28.72 17.30
N LEU A 171 -29.69 -28.75 16.91
CA LEU A 171 -30.75 -27.97 17.58
C LEU A 171 -30.97 -28.41 19.05
N GLY A 172 -30.77 -29.67 19.37
CA GLY A 172 -30.86 -30.18 20.73
C GLY A 172 -29.75 -29.67 21.65
N GLU A 173 -28.54 -29.49 21.13
CA GLU A 173 -27.40 -28.98 21.89
C GLU A 173 -27.37 -27.46 21.99
N LEU A 174 -28.12 -26.75 21.14
CA LEU A 174 -28.34 -25.30 21.21
C LEU A 174 -29.43 -24.89 22.19
N ALA A 175 -30.34 -25.83 22.56
CA ALA A 175 -31.41 -25.56 23.52
C ALA A 175 -30.83 -25.37 24.93
N PRO A 176 -31.29 -24.35 25.71
CA PRO A 176 -30.82 -24.16 27.07
C PRO A 176 -31.07 -25.41 27.90
N GLN A 177 -30.02 -25.96 28.51
CA GLN A 177 -30.12 -27.12 29.41
C GLN A 177 -30.89 -26.67 30.67
N VAL A 178 -32.09 -27.20 30.87
CA VAL A 178 -32.81 -27.11 32.13
C VAL A 178 -32.06 -27.97 33.13
N PRO A 179 -31.56 -27.46 34.26
CA PRO A 179 -30.84 -28.30 35.24
C PRO A 179 -31.80 -29.30 35.85
N GLU A 180 -31.45 -30.60 35.73
CA GLU A 180 -32.16 -31.68 36.43
C GLU A 180 -32.01 -31.55 37.95
N ASN A 181 -33.14 -31.55 38.62
CA ASN A 181 -33.35 -31.45 40.04
C ASN A 181 -32.48 -32.42 40.85
N ARG A 182 -31.71 -31.96 41.82
CA ARG A 182 -31.30 -32.73 42.99
C ARG A 182 -32.15 -32.34 44.18
N PRO A 183 -32.50 -33.33 45.06
CA PRO A 183 -33.56 -33.15 46.01
C PRO A 183 -33.25 -32.19 47.16
N ALA A 184 -34.31 -31.59 47.66
CA ALA A 184 -34.41 -30.62 48.70
C ALA A 184 -33.81 -31.07 50.06
N VAL A 185 -33.08 -30.15 50.71
CA VAL A 185 -32.89 -30.13 52.15
C VAL A 185 -33.66 -28.92 52.70
N VAL A 186 -34.49 -29.26 53.68
CA VAL A 186 -35.56 -28.54 54.35
C VAL A 186 -35.13 -27.21 54.95
N ALA A 187 -36.06 -26.29 54.88
CA ALA A 187 -36.14 -24.92 55.34
C ALA A 187 -35.93 -24.71 56.84
N ARG A 188 -35.56 -23.51 57.23
CA ARG A 188 -36.12 -22.79 58.40
C ARG A 188 -36.27 -21.31 58.11
N ASP A 189 -37.48 -20.80 58.49
CA ASP A 189 -37.97 -19.43 58.40
C ASP A 189 -37.13 -18.42 59.12
N SER A 190 -37.16 -17.18 58.63
CA SER A 190 -37.62 -16.04 59.43
C SER A 190 -37.85 -14.82 58.53
N ASN A 191 -39.06 -14.30 58.64
CA ASN A 191 -39.62 -13.03 58.17
C ASN A 191 -38.73 -11.82 58.44
N GLU A 192 -38.72 -10.87 57.53
CA GLU A 192 -39.24 -9.50 57.73
C GLU A 192 -39.00 -8.65 56.47
N ARG A 193 -40.08 -8.05 55.96
CA ARG A 193 -40.08 -6.94 55.03
C ARG A 193 -40.03 -5.63 55.80
N PRO A 194 -39.51 -4.52 55.22
CA PRO A 194 -40.44 -3.47 54.85
C PRO A 194 -40.13 -2.70 53.51
N ALA A 195 -41.27 -2.43 52.92
CA ALA A 195 -41.69 -1.24 52.13
C ALA A 195 -40.76 -0.47 51.21
N ASN A 196 -41.17 -0.41 49.93
CA ASN A 196 -40.78 0.56 48.88
C ASN A 196 -41.26 1.99 49.18
N PRO A 197 -40.54 2.99 48.64
CA PRO A 197 -41.18 4.18 48.03
C PRO A 197 -40.72 4.38 46.56
N PRO A 198 -41.30 5.36 45.82
CA PRO A 198 -41.73 5.20 44.45
C PRO A 198 -40.72 5.60 43.38
N VAL A 199 -40.95 5.07 42.17
CA VAL A 199 -40.15 5.24 40.93
C VAL A 199 -40.45 6.58 40.29
N GLU A 200 -39.40 7.37 39.97
CA GLU A 200 -39.41 8.38 38.91
C GLU A 200 -38.50 7.95 37.76
N PRO A 201 -38.83 8.33 36.49
CA PRO A 201 -38.14 7.81 35.31
C PRO A 201 -36.85 8.58 35.04
N CYS A 202 -35.74 7.83 34.89
CA CYS A 202 -34.44 8.40 34.52
C CYS A 202 -34.06 7.92 33.14
N GLY A 203 -33.61 8.85 32.31
CA GLY A 203 -33.15 8.65 30.93
C GLY A 203 -31.88 7.81 30.80
N PRO A 204 -31.38 7.59 29.59
CA PRO A 204 -30.42 6.52 29.27
C PRO A 204 -29.09 6.71 29.99
N ARG A 205 -28.69 5.73 30.78
CA ARG A 205 -27.36 5.67 31.40
C ARG A 205 -26.37 4.96 30.51
N SER A 206 -25.29 5.68 30.16
CA SER A 206 -24.04 5.14 29.60
C SER A 206 -23.43 4.12 30.57
N HIS A 207 -23.02 2.97 30.03
CA HIS A 207 -22.27 1.96 30.75
C HIS A 207 -20.88 2.47 31.14
N PRO A 208 -20.36 2.19 32.35
CA PRO A 208 -19.00 2.55 32.70
C PRO A 208 -18.01 1.51 32.16
N SER A 209 -16.99 1.99 31.44
CA SER A 209 -15.76 1.26 31.11
C SER A 209 -15.00 0.85 32.36
N PRO A 210 -14.21 -0.25 32.33
CA PRO A 210 -13.46 -0.72 33.50
C PRO A 210 -12.41 0.30 33.93
N GLY A 211 -12.35 0.52 35.21
CA GLY A 211 -11.50 1.32 36.07
C GLY A 211 -10.27 1.99 35.46
N ALA A 212 -10.34 3.31 35.28
CA ALA A 212 -9.19 4.17 35.09
C ALA A 212 -8.40 4.28 36.40
N VAL A 213 -7.22 3.69 36.45
CA VAL A 213 -6.19 4.01 37.42
C VAL A 213 -5.68 5.41 37.08
N SER A 214 -5.76 6.33 38.02
CA SER A 214 -5.30 7.71 37.89
C SER A 214 -3.78 7.76 37.80
N GLY A 215 -3.26 7.76 36.57
CA GLY A 215 -1.90 8.12 36.23
C GLY A 215 -1.88 9.50 35.57
N ARG A 216 -1.10 10.40 36.13
CA ARG A 216 -0.87 11.76 35.64
C ARG A 216 -0.42 11.74 34.16
N GLY A 217 -1.06 12.55 33.32
CA GLY A 217 -0.58 12.95 32.01
C GLY A 217 -1.18 12.18 30.83
N ARG A 218 -2.46 12.34 30.52
CA ARG A 218 -2.98 12.12 29.17
C ARG A 218 -2.35 13.17 28.25
N PHE A 219 -1.50 12.71 27.31
CA PHE A 219 -0.97 13.55 26.25
C PHE A 219 -2.14 14.15 25.46
N LYS A 220 -2.31 15.47 25.51
CA LYS A 220 -3.25 16.17 24.64
C LYS A 220 -2.76 16.08 23.20
N SER A 221 -3.55 15.46 22.35
CA SER A 221 -3.52 15.26 20.90
C SER A 221 -2.89 13.96 20.41
N ASP A 222 -3.66 12.88 20.42
CA ASP A 222 -3.46 11.70 19.53
C ASP A 222 -4.17 11.89 18.17
N LEU A 223 -4.38 13.12 17.73
CA LEU A 223 -4.85 13.37 16.36
C LEU A 223 -3.72 13.03 15.38
N PRO A 224 -4.03 12.29 14.32
CA PRO A 224 -3.05 12.02 13.26
C PRO A 224 -2.51 13.33 12.69
N LEU A 225 -1.20 13.36 12.45
CA LEU A 225 -0.56 14.46 11.75
C LEU A 225 -1.07 14.50 10.30
N ARG A 226 -1.02 15.68 9.69
CA ARG A 226 -1.27 15.81 8.25
C ARG A 226 -0.15 15.16 7.47
N ILE A 227 -0.43 14.69 6.23
CA ILE A 227 0.58 14.08 5.35
C ILE A 227 1.74 15.06 5.13
N GLU A 228 1.45 16.32 4.90
CA GLU A 228 2.44 17.39 4.74
C GLU A 228 3.24 17.72 6.01
N ASP A 229 2.86 17.20 7.18
CA ASP A 229 3.63 17.34 8.42
C ASP A 229 4.78 16.33 8.54
N TYR A 230 4.89 15.38 7.62
CA TYR A 230 5.98 14.40 7.62
C TYR A 230 7.16 14.83 6.76
N ALA A 231 8.35 14.37 7.15
CA ALA A 231 9.59 14.43 6.40
C ALA A 231 10.13 13.02 6.18
N LEU A 232 10.85 12.80 5.10
CA LEU A 232 11.45 11.51 4.72
C LEU A 232 12.90 11.45 5.21
N ILE A 233 13.28 10.37 5.88
CA ILE A 233 14.68 9.94 6.02
C ILE A 233 14.83 8.54 5.43
N GLY A 234 15.99 8.20 4.88
CA GLY A 234 16.17 6.90 4.23
C GLY A 234 17.64 6.55 4.01
N ASP A 235 17.90 5.26 3.82
CA ASP A 235 19.22 4.67 3.61
C ASP A 235 19.37 4.01 2.23
N CYS A 236 18.45 4.26 1.33
CA CYS A 236 18.35 3.59 0.01
C CYS A 236 18.06 2.07 0.10
N THR A 237 17.57 1.58 1.23
CA THR A 237 17.06 0.22 1.42
C THR A 237 15.62 0.26 1.89
N THR A 238 15.36 1.22 2.77
CA THR A 238 14.04 1.57 3.30
C THR A 238 14.00 3.06 3.66
N ALA A 239 12.85 3.51 4.17
CA ALA A 239 12.68 4.88 4.61
C ALA A 239 11.72 4.98 5.78
N ALA A 240 11.90 6.03 6.59
CA ALA A 240 11.03 6.39 7.68
C ALA A 240 10.39 7.77 7.47
N LEU A 241 9.16 7.94 7.95
CA LEU A 241 8.47 9.22 7.96
C LEU A 241 8.48 9.83 9.37
N VAL A 242 9.09 11.01 9.46
CA VAL A 242 9.31 11.76 10.69
C VAL A 242 8.34 12.93 10.75
N GLY A 243 7.41 12.91 11.69
CA GLY A 243 6.46 13.98 11.93
C GLY A 243 7.09 15.18 12.62
N ARG A 244 6.55 16.39 12.38
CA ARG A 244 7.03 17.64 13.01
C ARG A 244 6.92 17.66 14.55
N ASN A 245 6.16 16.72 15.12
CA ASN A 245 6.04 16.51 16.57
C ASN A 245 7.14 15.60 17.15
N GLY A 246 8.16 15.23 16.35
CA GLY A 246 9.25 14.33 16.74
C GLY A 246 8.88 12.84 16.77
N SER A 247 7.76 12.42 16.13
CA SER A 247 7.37 11.02 16.02
C SER A 247 7.81 10.42 14.69
N ILE A 248 8.31 9.20 14.68
CA ILE A 248 8.40 8.33 13.50
C ILE A 248 7.17 7.43 13.54
N ASP A 249 6.27 7.62 12.58
CA ASP A 249 4.97 6.96 12.54
C ASP A 249 4.85 5.94 11.39
N TRP A 250 5.87 5.88 10.52
CA TRP A 250 5.97 4.92 9.44
C TRP A 250 7.41 4.43 9.25
N LEU A 251 7.59 3.12 9.23
CA LEU A 251 8.86 2.46 8.89
C LEU A 251 8.59 0.99 8.56
N CYS A 252 8.99 0.56 7.36
CA CYS A 252 9.04 -0.85 6.97
C CYS A 252 10.47 -1.37 7.10
N TRP A 253 10.68 -2.55 7.67
CA TRP A 253 11.98 -3.17 7.78
C TRP A 253 11.93 -4.66 7.42
N PRO A 254 12.98 -5.22 6.74
CA PRO A 254 14.23 -4.57 6.32
C PRO A 254 14.18 -3.74 5.02
N ARG A 255 13.12 -3.88 4.20
CA ARG A 255 13.01 -3.24 2.88
C ARG A 255 11.77 -2.34 2.85
N PHE A 256 11.64 -1.50 1.77
CA PHE A 256 10.44 -0.67 1.56
C PHE A 256 9.14 -1.49 1.55
N ASP A 257 9.15 -2.66 0.89
CA ASP A 257 7.98 -3.55 0.71
C ASP A 257 7.80 -4.58 1.82
N SER A 258 8.63 -4.54 2.86
CA SER A 258 8.48 -5.39 4.05
C SER A 258 7.31 -4.93 4.93
N ASN A 259 6.88 -5.79 5.84
CA ASN A 259 5.88 -5.42 6.84
C ASN A 259 6.36 -4.25 7.70
N ALA A 260 5.43 -3.36 8.05
CA ALA A 260 5.77 -2.19 8.84
C ALA A 260 6.08 -2.56 10.30
N LEU A 261 7.18 -1.97 10.82
CA LEU A 261 7.50 -1.92 12.25
C LEU A 261 6.76 -0.77 12.96
N PHE A 262 6.60 0.35 12.27
CA PHE A 262 5.79 1.47 12.72
C PHE A 262 4.69 1.73 11.68
N ALA A 263 3.44 1.65 12.11
CA ALA A 263 2.25 1.83 11.27
C ALA A 263 1.25 2.83 11.88
N ALA A 264 1.68 3.67 12.83
CA ALA A 264 0.84 4.69 13.44
C ALA A 264 0.28 5.68 12.40
N LEU A 265 0.96 5.88 11.27
CA LEU A 265 0.52 6.72 10.15
C LEU A 265 -0.86 6.32 9.59
N ILE A 266 -1.08 5.02 9.41
CA ILE A 266 -2.34 4.43 8.91
C ILE A 266 -3.14 3.72 10.00
N GLY A 267 -2.77 4.00 11.24
CA GLY A 267 -3.37 3.45 12.45
C GLY A 267 -3.49 4.51 13.56
N ASN A 268 -2.95 4.15 14.71
CA ASN A 268 -2.80 5.04 15.86
C ASN A 268 -1.52 4.67 16.62
N SER A 269 -1.27 5.32 17.77
CA SER A 269 -0.08 5.08 18.59
C SER A 269 0.15 3.61 19.02
N GLU A 270 -0.90 2.80 19.07
CA GLU A 270 -0.83 1.39 19.44
C GLU A 270 -0.33 0.48 18.30
N HIS A 271 -0.32 0.98 17.06
CA HIS A 271 0.17 0.24 15.88
C HIS A 271 1.66 0.49 15.59
N GLY A 272 2.39 1.05 16.56
CA GLY A 272 3.84 1.26 16.50
C GLY A 272 4.25 2.65 16.10
N ARG A 273 5.06 3.30 16.96
CA ARG A 273 5.69 4.60 16.71
C ARG A 273 6.90 4.81 17.59
N TRP A 274 7.75 5.76 17.19
CA TRP A 274 8.89 6.18 18.01
C TRP A 274 8.91 7.71 18.12
N ARG A 275 8.50 8.25 19.26
CA ARG A 275 8.43 9.68 19.52
C ARG A 275 9.49 10.13 20.51
N ILE A 276 10.22 11.23 20.18
CA ILE A 276 11.12 11.97 21.08
C ILE A 276 10.72 13.44 21.01
N PHE A 277 10.39 14.04 22.14
CA PHE A 277 9.81 15.36 22.18
C PHE A 277 10.05 16.04 23.54
N PRO A 278 10.01 17.41 23.62
CA PRO A 278 10.11 18.10 24.90
C PRO A 278 8.88 17.87 25.79
N ALA A 279 9.09 17.89 27.09
CA ALA A 279 7.99 17.82 28.06
C ALA A 279 7.05 19.04 28.01
N ASP A 280 7.51 20.17 27.44
CA ASP A 280 6.68 21.33 27.13
C ASP A 280 5.57 20.94 26.12
N PRO A 281 4.29 21.14 26.43
CA PRO A 281 3.19 20.73 25.58
C PRO A 281 3.01 21.61 24.32
N THR A 282 3.64 22.79 24.26
CA THR A 282 3.43 23.79 23.21
C THR A 282 4.71 24.44 22.68
N PRO A 283 5.75 23.65 22.31
CA PRO A 283 6.98 24.21 21.78
C PRO A 283 6.72 24.85 20.41
N ARG A 284 7.49 25.88 20.08
CA ARG A 284 7.59 26.32 18.69
C ARG A 284 8.46 25.33 17.93
N VAL A 285 7.98 24.86 16.78
CA VAL A 285 8.69 23.84 15.99
C VAL A 285 9.09 24.44 14.63
N SER A 286 10.36 24.30 14.29
CA SER A 286 10.87 24.51 12.94
C SER A 286 11.72 23.33 12.51
N ARG A 287 11.73 23.01 11.23
CA ARG A 287 12.52 21.87 10.73
C ARG A 287 13.06 22.15 9.34
N ALA A 288 14.19 21.58 9.04
CA ALA A 288 14.83 21.63 7.73
C ALA A 288 15.76 20.43 7.56
N TYR A 289 15.98 20.02 6.34
CA TYR A 289 17.12 19.17 6.05
C TYR A 289 18.42 19.97 6.09
N ARG A 290 19.50 19.36 6.56
CA ARG A 290 20.83 19.92 6.36
C ARG A 290 21.12 19.97 4.87
N ASP A 291 21.78 21.08 4.45
CA ASP A 291 21.94 21.37 3.01
C ASP A 291 22.55 20.20 2.23
N GLY A 292 21.92 19.88 1.11
CA GLY A 292 22.30 18.79 0.20
C GLY A 292 22.15 17.37 0.79
N THR A 293 21.40 17.19 1.89
CA THR A 293 21.25 15.89 2.57
C THR A 293 19.80 15.47 2.81
N LEU A 294 19.65 14.25 3.37
CA LEU A 294 18.42 13.75 4.01
C LEU A 294 18.58 13.61 5.54
N VAL A 295 19.52 14.34 6.12
CA VAL A 295 19.62 14.50 7.57
C VAL A 295 18.65 15.58 8.00
N LEU A 296 17.58 15.19 8.71
CA LEU A 296 16.54 16.11 9.18
C LEU A 296 16.91 16.70 10.52
N GLU A 297 16.81 18.01 10.66
CA GLU A 297 16.94 18.72 11.92
C GLU A 297 15.61 19.37 12.28
N THR A 298 14.99 18.91 13.39
CA THR A 298 13.77 19.48 13.97
C THR A 298 14.14 20.21 15.25
N VAL A 299 13.90 21.52 15.29
CA VAL A 299 14.20 22.37 16.42
C VAL A 299 12.92 22.67 17.20
N PHE A 300 12.97 22.35 18.51
CA PHE A 300 11.94 22.72 19.46
C PHE A 300 12.43 23.90 20.31
N ASP A 301 11.69 25.00 20.27
CA ASP A 301 11.94 26.20 21.10
C ASP A 301 10.88 26.22 22.22
N THR A 302 11.34 26.01 23.46
CA THR A 302 10.52 25.87 24.66
C THR A 302 10.75 27.07 25.60
N ALA A 303 9.94 27.20 26.61
CA ALA A 303 10.13 28.23 27.65
C ALA A 303 11.50 28.12 28.37
N ASP A 304 11.98 26.86 28.57
CA ASP A 304 13.19 26.59 29.34
C ASP A 304 14.48 26.55 28.52
N GLY A 305 14.34 26.52 27.18
CA GLY A 305 15.49 26.43 26.30
C GLY A 305 15.13 25.99 24.87
N ARG A 306 16.18 25.64 24.14
CA ARG A 306 16.09 25.24 22.73
C ARG A 306 16.85 23.94 22.50
N VAL A 307 16.22 22.97 21.81
CA VAL A 307 16.79 21.66 21.52
C VAL A 307 16.56 21.28 20.06
N ALA A 308 17.56 20.64 19.45
CA ALA A 308 17.44 20.05 18.12
C ALA A 308 17.31 18.52 18.23
N LEU A 309 16.37 17.95 17.51
CA LEU A 309 16.29 16.51 17.22
C LEU A 309 16.80 16.31 15.80
N ILE A 310 17.89 15.53 15.67
CA ILE A 310 18.55 15.26 14.38
C ILE A 310 18.28 13.81 14.04
N ASP A 311 17.54 13.57 12.97
CA ASP A 311 17.07 12.26 12.53
C ASP A 311 17.73 11.88 11.20
N PHE A 312 18.28 10.67 11.11
CA PHE A 312 18.88 10.15 9.88
C PHE A 312 18.97 8.64 9.87
N MET A 313 19.18 8.08 8.70
CA MET A 313 19.46 6.68 8.45
C MET A 313 20.85 6.58 7.80
N PRO A 314 21.82 5.90 8.43
CA PRO A 314 23.16 5.70 7.86
C PRO A 314 23.12 4.90 6.56
N ILE A 315 23.91 5.36 5.56
CA ILE A 315 23.98 4.70 4.23
C ILE A 315 24.94 3.50 4.25
N ALA A 316 25.95 3.52 5.11
CA ALA A 316 26.94 2.47 5.21
C ALA A 316 26.74 1.67 6.51
N GLY A 317 26.86 0.33 6.43
CA GLY A 317 26.82 -0.55 7.61
C GLY A 317 26.28 -1.95 7.31
N SER A 318 26.45 -2.86 8.27
CA SER A 318 25.89 -4.20 8.25
C SER A 318 24.45 -4.20 8.81
N GLY A 319 23.49 -3.62 8.07
CA GLY A 319 22.09 -3.55 8.49
C GLY A 319 21.55 -2.13 8.46
N SER A 320 20.22 -2.00 8.37
CA SER A 320 19.53 -0.72 8.39
C SER A 320 19.37 -0.21 9.82
N SER A 321 19.56 1.09 10.01
CA SER A 321 19.47 1.73 11.33
C SER A 321 18.79 3.10 11.24
N VAL A 322 18.09 3.47 12.30
CA VAL A 322 17.59 4.84 12.52
C VAL A 322 18.33 5.45 13.70
N ILE A 323 18.97 6.58 13.47
CA ILE A 323 19.70 7.33 14.51
C ILE A 323 18.98 8.64 14.76
N ARG A 324 18.73 8.91 16.04
CA ARG A 324 18.06 10.12 16.53
C ARG A 324 18.95 10.76 17.60
N LEU A 325 19.41 11.99 17.35
CA LEU A 325 20.30 12.72 18.26
C LEU A 325 19.55 13.90 18.86
N VAL A 326 19.51 13.97 20.19
CA VAL A 326 18.91 15.12 20.89
C VAL A 326 20.04 16.05 21.34
N LYS A 327 20.15 17.22 20.71
CA LYS A 327 21.23 18.19 20.96
C LYS A 327 20.69 19.46 21.64
N GLY A 328 21.21 19.79 22.82
CA GLY A 328 20.92 21.04 23.52
C GLY A 328 21.55 22.22 22.79
N LEU A 329 20.73 23.20 22.41
CA LEU A 329 21.20 24.43 21.74
C LEU A 329 21.26 25.64 22.66
N ARG A 330 20.39 25.69 23.67
CA ARG A 330 20.31 26.75 24.66
C ARG A 330 19.55 26.25 25.89
N GLY A 331 20.03 26.63 27.09
CA GLY A 331 19.36 26.34 28.36
C GLY A 331 19.35 24.85 28.70
N LYS A 332 18.30 24.40 29.42
CA LYS A 332 18.11 23.01 29.81
C LYS A 332 16.68 22.58 29.52
N VAL A 333 16.48 21.60 28.66
CA VAL A 333 15.16 21.15 28.20
C VAL A 333 14.90 19.73 28.72
N ALA A 334 13.74 19.55 29.39
CA ALA A 334 13.24 18.23 29.74
C ALA A 334 12.63 17.55 28.52
N MET A 335 13.10 16.34 28.24
CA MET A 335 12.71 15.55 27.06
C MET A 335 12.03 14.25 27.48
N GLN A 336 11.16 13.75 26.60
CA GLN A 336 10.47 12.46 26.76
C GLN A 336 10.68 11.60 25.53
N LEU A 337 10.82 10.29 25.77
CA LEU A 337 10.82 9.27 24.74
C LEU A 337 9.65 8.32 24.97
N HIS A 338 8.96 8.01 23.88
CA HIS A 338 7.96 6.94 23.83
C HIS A 338 8.20 6.09 22.59
N LEU A 339 8.51 4.81 22.78
CA LEU A 339 8.76 3.85 21.71
C LEU A 339 7.81 2.65 21.88
N ALA A 340 6.85 2.53 20.99
CA ALA A 340 5.99 1.36 20.85
C ALA A 340 6.47 0.54 19.66
N LEU A 341 7.21 -0.55 19.91
CA LEU A 341 7.62 -1.49 18.86
C LEU A 341 6.46 -2.43 18.54
N ARG A 342 6.06 -2.47 17.30
CA ARG A 342 4.98 -3.33 16.78
C ARG A 342 5.37 -3.83 15.40
N PHE A 343 5.49 -5.12 15.24
CA PHE A 343 5.78 -5.72 13.94
C PHE A 343 4.48 -6.04 13.18
N ASP A 344 4.62 -6.34 11.91
CA ASP A 344 3.53 -6.80 11.04
C ASP A 344 2.30 -5.88 11.08
N TYR A 345 2.54 -4.59 10.79
CA TYR A 345 1.48 -3.56 10.78
C TYR A 345 0.75 -3.41 12.12
N GLY A 346 1.45 -3.61 13.23
CA GLY A 346 0.91 -3.36 14.56
C GLY A 346 0.40 -4.59 15.31
N ILE A 347 0.26 -5.76 14.65
CA ILE A 347 -0.35 -6.95 15.27
C ILE A 347 0.63 -7.73 16.16
N THR A 348 1.93 -7.74 15.83
CA THR A 348 2.90 -8.57 16.52
C THR A 348 3.66 -7.78 17.60
N LEU A 349 3.48 -8.16 18.86
CA LEU A 349 4.20 -7.63 20.01
C LEU A 349 5.55 -8.36 20.14
N PRO A 350 6.68 -7.65 20.21
CA PRO A 350 7.98 -8.28 20.40
C PRO A 350 8.22 -8.73 21.84
N TRP A 351 9.07 -9.73 21.99
CA TRP A 351 9.71 -10.05 23.27
C TRP A 351 10.90 -9.10 23.51
N VAL A 352 10.80 -8.29 24.57
CA VAL A 352 11.79 -7.24 24.87
C VAL A 352 12.64 -7.63 26.05
N THR A 353 13.97 -7.60 25.88
CA THR A 353 14.97 -7.88 26.92
C THR A 353 15.95 -6.72 27.03
N ARG A 354 16.54 -6.52 28.21
CA ARG A 354 17.66 -5.60 28.40
C ARG A 354 18.94 -6.21 27.86
N LEU A 355 19.83 -5.37 27.34
CA LEU A 355 21.18 -5.79 26.99
C LEU A 355 22.00 -6.04 28.26
N ASP A 356 22.89 -7.06 28.24
CA ASP A 356 23.68 -7.46 29.41
C ASP A 356 24.62 -6.36 29.90
N ASP A 357 25.10 -5.51 28.99
CA ASP A 357 25.93 -4.36 29.27
C ASP A 357 25.16 -3.12 29.79
N GLY A 358 23.83 -3.22 29.87
CA GLY A 358 22.97 -2.12 30.29
C GLY A 358 22.84 -0.98 29.27
N SER A 359 23.44 -1.07 28.08
CA SER A 359 23.45 0.00 27.06
C SER A 359 22.13 0.17 26.30
N GLY A 360 21.14 -0.71 26.56
CA GLY A 360 19.88 -0.62 25.82
C GLY A 360 18.97 -1.82 25.98
N LEU A 361 18.20 -2.10 24.93
CA LEU A 361 17.28 -3.24 24.85
C LEU A 361 17.30 -3.91 23.48
N SER A 362 16.95 -5.18 23.46
CA SER A 362 16.70 -6.00 22.28
C SER A 362 15.24 -6.40 22.26
N ALA A 363 14.59 -6.33 21.09
CA ALA A 363 13.22 -6.73 20.87
C ALA A 363 13.15 -7.70 19.69
N VAL A 364 12.59 -8.90 19.92
CA VAL A 364 12.55 -9.99 18.93
C VAL A 364 11.09 -10.35 18.63
N ALA A 365 10.77 -10.46 17.33
CA ALA A 365 9.50 -10.95 16.85
C ALA A 365 9.73 -11.84 15.61
N GLY A 366 9.62 -13.15 15.78
CA GLY A 366 9.85 -14.11 14.71
C GLY A 366 11.24 -13.98 14.09
N ALA A 367 11.29 -13.72 12.78
CA ALA A 367 12.54 -13.57 12.03
C ALA A 367 13.25 -12.23 12.26
N ASN A 368 12.62 -11.28 12.93
CA ASN A 368 13.10 -9.91 13.08
C ASN A 368 13.61 -9.65 14.50
N GLN A 369 14.70 -8.93 14.59
CA GLN A 369 15.25 -8.36 15.80
C GLN A 369 15.52 -6.88 15.61
N VAL A 370 15.20 -6.05 16.60
CA VAL A 370 15.65 -4.66 16.65
C VAL A 370 16.36 -4.41 17.99
N VAL A 371 17.42 -3.62 17.94
CA VAL A 371 18.25 -3.29 19.11
C VAL A 371 18.26 -1.78 19.26
N LEU A 372 17.74 -1.27 20.38
CA LEU A 372 17.85 0.13 20.77
C LEU A 372 19.01 0.32 21.73
N ARG A 373 19.94 1.20 21.40
CA ARG A 373 21.04 1.63 22.29
C ARG A 373 20.91 3.12 22.60
N SER A 374 21.08 3.47 23.89
CA SER A 374 21.09 4.85 24.38
C SER A 374 21.73 4.93 25.76
N PRO A 375 22.40 6.05 26.11
CA PRO A 375 22.90 6.29 27.44
C PRO A 375 21.81 6.63 28.46
N VAL A 376 20.54 6.84 28.01
CA VAL A 376 19.42 7.18 28.86
C VAL A 376 18.81 5.92 29.46
N PRO A 377 18.49 5.90 30.77
CA PRO A 377 17.77 4.78 31.39
C PRO A 377 16.41 4.57 30.76
N LEU A 378 16.20 3.36 30.24
CA LEU A 378 14.95 2.96 29.57
C LEU A 378 14.08 2.15 30.54
N ARG A 379 12.77 2.36 30.55
CA ARG A 379 11.80 1.56 31.32
C ARG A 379 10.65 1.08 30.43
N GLY A 380 10.14 -0.11 30.70
CA GLY A 380 8.95 -0.65 30.06
C GLY A 380 7.68 -0.20 30.78
N GLU A 381 6.68 0.28 30.04
CA GLU A 381 5.36 0.64 30.56
C GLU A 381 4.30 0.40 29.48
N ASN A 382 3.23 -0.34 29.81
CA ASN A 382 2.11 -0.60 28.89
C ASN A 382 2.54 -1.08 27.49
N PHE A 383 3.45 -2.06 27.45
CA PHE A 383 4.03 -2.59 26.19
C PHE A 383 4.76 -1.53 25.33
N ALA A 384 5.19 -0.43 25.91
CA ALA A 384 6.07 0.57 25.30
C ALA A 384 7.33 0.75 26.13
N THR A 385 8.38 1.24 25.50
CA THR A 385 9.60 1.72 26.17
C THR A 385 9.51 3.23 26.31
N ILE A 386 9.71 3.72 27.52
CA ILE A 386 9.67 5.14 27.84
C ILE A 386 10.96 5.59 28.53
N ALA A 387 11.28 6.87 28.37
CA ALA A 387 12.32 7.54 29.10
C ALA A 387 12.00 9.03 29.32
N GLU A 388 12.48 9.57 30.42
CA GLU A 388 12.46 11.01 30.72
C GLU A 388 13.92 11.41 31.02
N PHE A 389 14.37 12.50 30.40
CA PHE A 389 15.75 12.94 30.52
C PHE A 389 15.88 14.43 30.22
N ASP A 390 16.90 15.03 30.78
CA ASP A 390 17.21 16.45 30.55
C ASP A 390 18.38 16.60 29.56
N VAL A 391 18.33 17.62 28.74
CA VAL A 391 19.39 17.96 27.80
C VAL A 391 19.80 19.39 28.01
N SER A 392 21.06 19.60 28.45
CA SER A 392 21.66 20.91 28.62
C SER A 392 22.36 21.42 27.37
N GLU A 393 22.59 22.73 27.30
CA GLU A 393 23.33 23.35 26.19
C GLU A 393 24.68 22.65 25.93
N GLY A 394 24.96 22.34 24.67
CA GLY A 394 26.17 21.62 24.23
C GLY A 394 26.12 20.09 24.41
N GLN A 395 25.18 19.56 25.19
CA GLN A 395 25.00 18.10 25.36
C GLN A 395 24.35 17.48 24.12
N CYS A 396 24.80 16.25 23.77
CA CYS A 396 24.18 15.44 22.73
C CYS A 396 23.84 14.04 23.30
N VAL A 397 22.58 13.62 23.14
CA VAL A 397 22.08 12.33 23.64
C VAL A 397 21.66 11.49 22.43
N PRO A 398 22.38 10.39 22.12
CA PRO A 398 22.07 9.52 20.99
C PRO A 398 21.07 8.42 21.36
N PHE A 399 20.25 8.08 20.37
CA PHE A 399 19.38 6.91 20.33
C PHE A 399 19.59 6.21 18.99
N VAL A 400 20.04 4.96 19.03
CA VAL A 400 20.37 4.16 17.84
C VAL A 400 19.49 2.92 17.83
N LEU A 401 18.57 2.82 16.88
CA LEU A 401 17.72 1.65 16.63
C LEU A 401 18.24 0.92 15.39
N THR A 402 18.65 -0.33 15.54
CA THR A 402 19.23 -1.16 14.46
C THR A 402 18.40 -2.41 14.25
N HIS A 403 18.06 -2.73 13.00
CA HIS A 403 17.42 -3.99 12.62
C HIS A 403 18.46 -5.06 12.27
N ALA A 404 18.15 -6.31 12.64
CA ALA A 404 18.89 -7.49 12.20
C ALA A 404 17.96 -8.71 12.10
N PRO A 405 18.27 -9.72 11.28
CA PRO A 405 17.63 -11.02 11.37
C PRO A 405 17.88 -11.67 12.75
N SER A 406 16.80 -12.18 13.38
CA SER A 406 16.86 -12.69 14.75
C SER A 406 17.75 -13.93 14.96
N HIS A 407 18.06 -14.66 13.88
CA HIS A 407 18.94 -15.83 13.88
C HIS A 407 20.44 -15.47 13.74
N LEU A 408 20.76 -14.19 13.48
CA LEU A 408 22.12 -13.70 13.40
C LEU A 408 22.58 -13.13 14.75
N PRO A 409 23.90 -13.04 14.99
CA PRO A 409 24.41 -12.35 16.17
C PRO A 409 23.89 -10.93 16.27
N MET A 410 23.76 -10.45 17.53
CA MET A 410 23.34 -9.07 17.80
C MET A 410 24.24 -8.06 17.05
N PRO A 411 23.65 -7.07 16.36
CA PRO A 411 24.42 -6.07 15.64
C PRO A 411 25.32 -5.27 16.59
N PRO A 412 26.55 -4.93 16.17
CA PRO A 412 27.48 -4.15 16.98
C PRO A 412 26.93 -2.73 17.26
N ALA A 413 27.47 -2.08 18.26
CA ALA A 413 27.18 -0.67 18.52
C ALA A 413 27.73 0.20 17.38
N ILE A 414 26.96 1.18 16.96
CA ILE A 414 27.34 2.14 15.92
C ILE A 414 27.85 3.40 16.61
N ASP A 415 29.02 3.87 16.18
CA ASP A 415 29.44 5.23 16.53
C ASP A 415 28.63 6.26 15.73
N TRP A 416 27.69 6.87 16.43
CA TRP A 416 26.74 7.81 15.83
C TRP A 416 27.41 9.05 15.22
N SER A 417 28.56 9.51 15.76
CA SER A 417 29.24 10.70 15.26
C SER A 417 29.88 10.44 13.89
N THR A 418 30.59 9.34 13.75
CA THR A 418 31.14 8.87 12.49
C THR A 418 30.03 8.60 11.48
N ALA A 419 28.96 7.90 11.91
CA ALA A 419 27.82 7.60 11.05
C ALA A 419 27.12 8.87 10.52
N LEU A 420 27.01 9.93 11.33
CA LEU A 420 26.47 11.21 10.90
C LEU A 420 27.35 11.88 9.82
N GLU A 421 28.66 11.96 10.07
CA GLU A 421 29.62 12.56 9.15
C GLU A 421 29.67 11.83 7.80
N GLU A 422 29.69 10.49 7.83
CA GLU A 422 29.67 9.67 6.63
C GLU A 422 28.37 9.82 5.84
N THR A 423 27.23 9.86 6.54
CA THR A 423 25.91 10.04 5.93
C THR A 423 25.79 11.42 5.27
N GLU A 424 26.19 12.49 5.96
CA GLU A 424 26.20 13.83 5.37
C GLU A 424 27.14 13.92 4.16
N SER A 425 28.32 13.34 4.28
CA SER A 425 29.31 13.32 3.21
C SER A 425 28.81 12.57 1.98
N PHE A 426 28.14 11.43 2.17
CA PHE A 426 27.50 10.69 1.08
C PHE A 426 26.47 11.54 0.36
N TRP A 427 25.49 12.08 1.08
CA TRP A 427 24.41 12.85 0.48
C TRP A 427 24.89 14.12 -0.21
N ARG A 428 25.83 14.86 0.39
CA ARG A 428 26.41 16.06 -0.23
C ARG A 428 27.18 15.72 -1.51
N ARG A 429 28.09 14.73 -1.46
CA ARG A 429 28.81 14.30 -2.67
C ARG A 429 27.86 13.87 -3.78
N TRP A 430 26.75 13.19 -3.40
CA TRP A 430 25.77 12.76 -4.37
C TRP A 430 24.99 13.97 -4.93
N SER A 431 24.45 14.84 -4.09
CA SER A 431 23.63 15.99 -4.50
C SER A 431 24.41 17.05 -5.30
N ASP A 432 25.71 17.19 -5.04
CA ASP A 432 26.56 18.15 -5.73
C ASP A 432 26.91 17.74 -7.18
N ARG A 433 26.60 16.51 -7.57
CA ARG A 433 26.70 16.06 -8.98
C ARG A 433 25.65 16.69 -9.87
N CYS A 434 24.59 17.29 -9.30
CA CYS A 434 23.51 17.89 -10.06
C CYS A 434 24.00 19.02 -10.95
N SER A 435 23.90 18.84 -12.27
CA SER A 435 24.37 19.80 -13.28
C SER A 435 23.36 20.93 -13.55
N HIS A 436 22.15 20.88 -13.02
CA HIS A 436 21.14 21.91 -13.22
C HIS A 436 21.51 23.20 -12.50
N THR A 437 21.58 24.31 -13.23
CA THR A 437 21.93 25.65 -12.73
C THR A 437 20.78 26.65 -12.86
N GLY A 438 19.59 26.22 -13.26
CA GLY A 438 18.41 27.05 -13.48
C GLY A 438 17.79 27.63 -12.20
N PRO A 439 16.77 28.47 -12.35
CA PRO A 439 16.16 29.24 -11.25
C PRO A 439 15.53 28.34 -10.18
N TRP A 440 15.18 27.10 -10.51
CA TRP A 440 14.56 26.15 -9.59
C TRP A 440 15.52 25.04 -9.12
N ARG A 441 16.82 25.38 -8.98
CA ARG A 441 17.86 24.44 -8.58
C ARG A 441 17.54 23.72 -7.26
N GLU A 442 17.08 24.44 -6.24
CA GLU A 442 16.77 23.85 -4.94
C GLU A 442 15.57 22.88 -4.97
N PRO A 443 14.41 23.21 -5.56
CA PRO A 443 13.34 22.25 -5.79
C PRO A 443 13.77 21.01 -6.56
N VAL A 444 14.57 21.16 -7.59
CA VAL A 444 15.13 20.06 -8.40
C VAL A 444 16.06 19.18 -7.55
N LYS A 445 17.03 19.79 -6.81
CA LYS A 445 17.92 19.03 -5.88
C LYS A 445 17.14 18.26 -4.84
N ARG A 446 16.12 18.87 -4.20
CA ARG A 446 15.28 18.20 -3.22
C ARG A 446 14.52 17.02 -3.82
N SER A 447 13.94 17.19 -5.01
CA SER A 447 13.26 16.12 -5.72
C SER A 447 14.20 14.97 -6.10
N LEU A 448 15.41 15.27 -6.55
CA LEU A 448 16.45 14.27 -6.84
C LEU A 448 16.86 13.48 -5.59
N LEU A 449 17.09 14.17 -4.45
CA LEU A 449 17.41 13.53 -3.18
C LEU A 449 16.26 12.60 -2.72
N THR A 450 15.01 13.01 -2.93
CA THR A 450 13.83 12.19 -2.65
C THR A 450 13.82 10.94 -3.52
N LEU A 451 14.02 11.07 -4.83
CA LEU A 451 14.10 9.92 -5.75
C LEU A 451 15.24 8.97 -5.41
N LYS A 452 16.41 9.51 -5.01
CA LYS A 452 17.54 8.69 -4.56
C LYS A 452 17.20 7.93 -3.29
N ALA A 453 16.50 8.55 -2.34
CA ALA A 453 16.04 7.88 -1.12
C ALA A 453 15.02 6.78 -1.40
N LEU A 454 14.21 6.90 -2.46
CA LEU A 454 13.24 5.89 -2.92
C LEU A 454 13.86 4.81 -3.82
N THR A 455 15.15 4.91 -4.13
CA THR A 455 15.87 3.92 -4.94
C THR A 455 16.40 2.81 -4.04
N TYR A 456 16.05 1.56 -4.35
CA TYR A 456 16.60 0.39 -3.69
C TYR A 456 18.01 0.13 -4.19
N ALA A 457 18.99 0.34 -3.32
CA ALA A 457 20.42 0.37 -3.70
C ALA A 457 20.93 -0.94 -4.29
N GLU A 458 20.43 -2.09 -3.83
CA GLU A 458 20.89 -3.41 -4.29
C GLU A 458 20.54 -3.69 -5.75
N THR A 459 19.40 -3.21 -6.23
CA THR A 459 18.88 -3.57 -7.55
C THR A 459 18.74 -2.42 -8.51
N GLY A 460 18.61 -1.19 -7.99
CA GLY A 460 18.33 0.02 -8.75
C GLY A 460 16.85 0.28 -8.99
N GLY A 461 15.93 -0.57 -8.46
CA GLY A 461 14.49 -0.33 -8.52
C GLY A 461 14.10 0.92 -7.73
N ILE A 462 13.11 1.66 -8.20
CA ILE A 462 12.61 2.89 -7.54
C ILE A 462 11.14 2.67 -7.20
N VAL A 463 10.81 2.72 -5.90
CA VAL A 463 9.41 2.61 -5.45
C VAL A 463 8.63 3.88 -5.78
N ALA A 464 7.36 3.73 -6.11
CA ALA A 464 6.49 4.88 -6.38
C ALA A 464 6.28 5.75 -5.13
N ALA A 465 6.20 5.13 -3.95
CA ALA A 465 6.25 5.79 -2.65
C ALA A 465 6.71 4.79 -1.57
N PRO A 466 7.23 5.25 -0.41
CA PRO A 466 7.62 4.37 0.69
C PRO A 466 6.43 3.94 1.55
N THR A 467 5.21 4.37 1.21
CA THR A 467 3.97 4.18 1.98
C THR A 467 2.98 3.29 1.26
N THR A 468 2.05 2.73 2.02
CA THR A 468 0.82 2.13 1.51
C THR A 468 -0.40 2.84 2.07
N SER A 469 -1.51 2.77 1.35
CA SER A 469 -2.87 3.06 1.82
C SER A 469 -3.07 4.44 2.43
N LEU A 470 -2.27 5.43 2.04
CA LEU A 470 -2.64 6.81 2.24
C LEU A 470 -3.70 7.18 1.19
N PRO A 471 -4.84 7.76 1.61
CA PRO A 471 -6.00 7.89 0.75
C PRO A 471 -5.88 9.02 -0.28
N GLU A 472 -6.35 8.77 -1.50
CA GLU A 472 -6.56 9.79 -2.53
C GLU A 472 -7.71 10.76 -2.15
N GLN A 473 -8.63 10.29 -1.29
CA GLN A 473 -9.70 11.08 -0.68
C GLN A 473 -9.78 10.78 0.82
N LEU A 474 -9.78 11.82 1.65
CA LEU A 474 -9.89 11.65 3.11
C LEU A 474 -11.17 10.91 3.49
N GLY A 475 -11.02 9.77 4.19
CA GLY A 475 -12.12 8.87 4.54
C GLY A 475 -12.65 8.02 3.38
N GLY A 476 -11.99 8.02 2.22
CA GLY A 476 -12.37 7.27 1.03
C GLY A 476 -11.77 5.86 0.97
N GLU A 477 -12.11 5.15 -0.11
CA GLU A 477 -11.74 3.74 -0.33
C GLU A 477 -10.55 3.58 -1.31
N ARG A 478 -10.07 4.67 -1.94
CA ARG A 478 -8.96 4.66 -2.90
C ARG A 478 -7.64 4.72 -2.15
N ASN A 479 -7.22 3.56 -1.65
CA ASN A 479 -6.08 3.39 -0.75
C ASN A 479 -5.20 2.27 -1.29
N TRP A 480 -4.04 2.58 -1.90
CA TRP A 480 -3.23 1.62 -2.66
C TRP A 480 -1.83 1.47 -2.10
N ASP A 481 -1.20 0.32 -2.34
CA ASP A 481 0.19 0.08 -1.96
C ASP A 481 1.14 0.53 -3.08
N TYR A 482 1.96 1.55 -2.80
CA TYR A 482 2.91 2.14 -3.75
C TYR A 482 4.37 1.78 -3.48
N ARG A 483 4.62 0.79 -2.64
CA ARG A 483 5.99 0.34 -2.30
C ARG A 483 6.60 -0.56 -3.38
N TYR A 484 6.13 -0.44 -4.61
CA TYR A 484 6.55 -1.20 -5.80
C TYR A 484 7.05 -0.26 -6.89
N CYS A 485 7.63 -0.86 -7.95
CA CYS A 485 8.25 -0.14 -9.06
C CYS A 485 7.37 -0.23 -10.32
N TRP A 486 6.85 0.89 -10.80
CA TRP A 486 6.02 0.98 -12.01
C TRP A 486 6.83 1.14 -13.27
N LEU A 487 6.43 0.46 -14.36
CA LEU A 487 7.03 0.65 -15.68
C LEU A 487 6.63 1.98 -16.33
N ARG A 488 5.43 2.49 -16.05
CA ARG A 488 4.92 3.77 -16.53
C ARG A 488 5.91 4.92 -16.29
N ASP A 489 6.56 4.92 -15.14
CA ASP A 489 7.45 5.99 -14.72
C ASP A 489 8.87 5.86 -15.28
N ALA A 490 9.15 4.76 -16.03
CA ALA A 490 10.50 4.39 -16.44
C ALA A 490 11.19 5.44 -17.32
N THR A 491 10.50 5.91 -18.35
CA THR A 491 11.07 6.91 -19.27
C THR A 491 11.34 8.24 -18.58
N PHE A 492 10.37 8.70 -17.76
CA PHE A 492 10.53 9.94 -17.01
C PHE A 492 11.71 9.85 -16.03
N THR A 493 11.85 8.74 -15.34
CA THR A 493 12.97 8.49 -14.41
C THR A 493 14.32 8.55 -15.12
N LEU A 494 14.46 7.82 -16.22
CA LEU A 494 15.68 7.80 -17.02
C LEU A 494 16.04 9.22 -17.52
N MET A 495 15.07 9.92 -18.10
CA MET A 495 15.25 11.27 -18.63
C MET A 495 15.61 12.27 -17.53
N ALA A 496 14.92 12.24 -16.40
CA ALA A 496 15.20 13.12 -15.28
C ALA A 496 16.65 12.93 -14.78
N LEU A 497 17.06 11.71 -14.50
CA LEU A 497 18.39 11.40 -13.99
C LEU A 497 19.50 11.77 -15.00
N MET A 498 19.33 11.41 -16.27
CA MET A 498 20.33 11.71 -17.31
C MET A 498 20.49 13.21 -17.56
N SER A 499 19.37 13.96 -17.60
CA SER A 499 19.38 15.38 -17.92
C SER A 499 20.11 16.22 -16.89
N VAL A 500 20.29 15.71 -15.68
CA VAL A 500 20.95 16.41 -14.58
C VAL A 500 22.23 15.72 -14.09
N GLY A 501 22.78 14.78 -14.87
CA GLY A 501 24.12 14.20 -14.68
C GLY A 501 24.20 12.91 -13.87
N TYR A 502 23.10 12.27 -13.51
CA TYR A 502 23.07 11.01 -12.73
C TYR A 502 23.05 9.77 -13.62
N ARG A 503 24.10 9.58 -14.41
CA ARG A 503 24.19 8.47 -15.38
C ARG A 503 24.27 7.09 -14.72
N ASP A 504 24.93 6.97 -13.57
CA ASP A 504 25.07 5.71 -12.85
C ASP A 504 23.72 5.20 -12.33
N GLU A 505 22.93 6.10 -11.77
CA GLU A 505 21.57 5.81 -11.29
C GLU A 505 20.63 5.47 -12.46
N ALA A 506 20.72 6.21 -13.57
CA ALA A 506 19.97 5.92 -14.79
C ALA A 506 20.33 4.53 -15.35
N GLN A 507 21.61 4.16 -15.32
CA GLN A 507 22.08 2.85 -15.75
C GLN A 507 21.59 1.73 -14.83
N ALA A 508 21.67 1.91 -13.52
CA ALA A 508 21.19 0.93 -12.54
C ALA A 508 19.67 0.69 -12.68
N TRP A 509 18.89 1.76 -12.81
CA TRP A 509 17.47 1.69 -13.09
C TRP A 509 17.16 0.95 -14.41
N GLY A 510 17.82 1.32 -15.50
CA GLY A 510 17.63 0.65 -16.79
C GLY A 510 18.03 -0.83 -16.78
N GLN A 511 19.06 -1.21 -16.01
CA GLN A 511 19.44 -2.61 -15.80
C GLN A 511 18.41 -3.36 -14.96
N TRP A 512 17.86 -2.73 -13.91
CA TRP A 512 16.75 -3.28 -13.14
C TRP A 512 15.54 -3.53 -14.04
N LEU A 513 15.15 -2.53 -14.84
CA LEU A 513 14.06 -2.60 -15.79
C LEU A 513 14.18 -3.82 -16.71
N LEU A 514 15.33 -4.00 -17.35
CA LEU A 514 15.58 -5.13 -18.26
C LEU A 514 15.50 -6.49 -17.57
N ARG A 515 15.98 -6.60 -16.32
CA ARG A 515 15.87 -7.84 -15.55
C ARG A 515 14.42 -8.16 -15.18
N SER A 516 13.67 -7.17 -14.74
CA SER A 516 12.27 -7.34 -14.29
C SER A 516 11.34 -7.75 -15.43
N VAL A 517 11.55 -7.18 -16.63
CA VAL A 517 10.73 -7.52 -17.81
C VAL A 517 11.23 -8.75 -18.56
N ALA A 518 12.36 -9.33 -18.17
CA ALA A 518 12.89 -10.54 -18.83
C ALA A 518 11.89 -11.70 -18.70
N GLY A 519 11.45 -12.25 -19.85
CA GLY A 519 10.45 -13.31 -19.89
C GLY A 519 9.63 -13.29 -21.17
N SER A 520 8.47 -13.93 -21.15
CA SER A 520 7.54 -13.92 -22.28
C SER A 520 6.82 -12.56 -22.37
N PRO A 521 6.70 -11.95 -23.56
CA PRO A 521 6.05 -10.64 -23.74
C PRO A 521 4.62 -10.55 -23.20
N ASN A 522 3.85 -11.64 -23.27
CA ASN A 522 2.48 -11.71 -22.75
C ASN A 522 2.40 -11.75 -21.22
N GLN A 523 3.53 -11.85 -20.53
CA GLN A 523 3.64 -11.81 -19.07
C GLN A 523 4.23 -10.48 -18.56
N LEU A 524 4.32 -9.48 -19.43
CA LEU A 524 4.74 -8.14 -19.02
C LEU A 524 3.71 -7.57 -18.05
N GLN A 525 4.18 -7.15 -16.85
CA GLN A 525 3.35 -6.54 -15.84
C GLN A 525 3.58 -5.02 -15.81
N ILE A 526 2.63 -4.30 -15.27
CA ILE A 526 2.70 -2.83 -15.13
C ILE A 526 3.66 -2.41 -14.02
N MET A 527 3.83 -3.28 -13.01
CA MET A 527 4.68 -3.05 -11.85
C MET A 527 5.34 -4.34 -11.38
N TYR A 528 6.42 -4.18 -10.63
CA TYR A 528 7.23 -5.26 -10.06
C TYR A 528 7.67 -4.90 -8.65
N GLY A 529 8.03 -5.91 -7.86
CA GLY A 529 8.73 -5.72 -6.59
C GLY A 529 10.14 -5.14 -6.79
N LEU A 530 10.79 -4.78 -5.70
CA LEU A 530 12.11 -4.13 -5.68
C LEU A 530 13.20 -4.94 -6.40
N SER A 531 13.16 -6.29 -6.31
CA SER A 531 14.14 -7.18 -6.97
C SER A 531 13.61 -7.74 -8.29
N GLY A 532 12.40 -7.33 -8.73
CA GLY A 532 11.71 -7.85 -9.91
C GLY A 532 10.67 -8.92 -9.60
N GLU A 533 10.23 -9.02 -8.36
CA GLU A 533 9.15 -9.92 -7.94
C GLU A 533 7.87 -9.64 -8.72
N ARG A 534 7.20 -10.71 -9.18
CA ARG A 534 5.99 -10.64 -10.01
C ARG A 534 4.69 -10.85 -9.24
N GLN A 535 4.77 -11.47 -8.05
CA GLN A 535 3.60 -11.76 -7.21
C GLN A 535 3.44 -10.65 -6.18
N LEU A 536 2.56 -9.71 -6.47
CA LEU A 536 2.26 -8.56 -5.62
C LEU A 536 0.81 -8.68 -5.09
N ILE A 537 0.54 -9.80 -4.40
CA ILE A 537 -0.81 -10.17 -3.97
C ILE A 537 -1.37 -9.10 -3.05
N GLU A 538 -2.49 -8.49 -3.47
CA GLU A 538 -3.22 -7.52 -2.67
C GLU A 538 -4.06 -8.23 -1.60
N TRP A 539 -3.98 -7.73 -0.36
CA TRP A 539 -4.83 -8.15 0.74
C TRP A 539 -5.14 -6.95 1.65
N GLU A 540 -6.24 -7.03 2.36
CA GLU A 540 -6.67 -5.98 3.28
C GLU A 540 -6.18 -6.25 4.69
N VAL A 541 -5.85 -5.19 5.46
CA VAL A 541 -5.37 -5.24 6.84
C VAL A 541 -6.51 -4.81 7.76
N PRO A 542 -7.37 -5.73 8.23
CA PRO A 542 -8.64 -5.37 8.87
C PRO A 542 -8.49 -4.73 10.25
N TRP A 543 -7.34 -4.89 10.92
CA TRP A 543 -7.10 -4.29 12.24
C TRP A 543 -6.58 -2.87 12.19
N LEU A 544 -6.28 -2.34 11.00
CA LEU A 544 -5.88 -0.94 10.83
C LEU A 544 -7.07 -0.09 10.39
N PRO A 545 -7.38 1.00 11.10
CA PRO A 545 -8.50 1.87 10.75
C PRO A 545 -8.28 2.70 9.48
N GLY A 546 -7.04 2.73 8.95
CA GLY A 546 -6.63 3.61 7.87
C GLY A 546 -6.40 5.07 8.32
N TYR A 547 -5.72 5.84 7.47
CA TYR A 547 -5.41 7.24 7.72
C TYR A 547 -6.72 8.06 7.76
N HIS A 548 -7.01 8.72 8.90
CA HIS A 548 -8.29 9.42 9.14
C HIS A 548 -9.55 8.54 8.90
N GLY A 549 -9.45 7.23 9.15
CA GLY A 549 -10.56 6.31 8.93
C GLY A 549 -10.78 5.93 7.47
N ALA A 550 -9.84 6.20 6.59
CA ALA A 550 -9.89 5.77 5.19
C ALA A 550 -9.58 4.27 5.07
N ALA A 551 -10.59 3.48 4.84
CA ALA A 551 -10.52 2.02 4.77
C ALA A 551 -11.02 1.54 3.39
N PRO A 552 -10.58 0.36 2.94
CA PRO A 552 -9.67 -0.57 3.60
C PRO A 552 -8.20 -0.15 3.52
N VAL A 553 -7.38 -0.63 4.46
CA VAL A 553 -5.92 -0.58 4.36
C VAL A 553 -5.47 -1.78 3.53
N ARG A 554 -4.75 -1.55 2.43
CA ARG A 554 -4.29 -2.58 1.50
C ARG A 554 -2.78 -2.76 1.53
N VAL A 555 -2.34 -3.99 1.38
CA VAL A 555 -0.94 -4.38 1.19
C VAL A 555 -0.86 -5.27 -0.04
N GLY A 556 0.14 -5.08 -0.88
CA GLY A 556 0.12 -5.64 -2.23
C GLY A 556 -0.67 -4.76 -3.18
N ASN A 557 -0.69 -5.12 -4.48
CA ASN A 557 -1.41 -4.33 -5.49
C ASN A 557 -1.93 -5.22 -6.61
N ALA A 558 -3.26 -5.40 -6.66
CA ALA A 558 -3.93 -6.27 -7.64
C ALA A 558 -3.84 -5.72 -9.08
N ALA A 559 -3.54 -4.43 -9.27
CA ALA A 559 -3.30 -3.87 -10.59
C ALA A 559 -2.09 -4.51 -11.30
N SER A 560 -1.18 -5.18 -10.56
CA SER A 560 -0.09 -5.96 -11.15
C SER A 560 -0.54 -7.05 -12.15
N GLY A 561 -1.79 -7.52 -12.05
CA GLY A 561 -2.40 -8.48 -12.98
C GLY A 561 -3.14 -7.87 -14.16
N GLN A 562 -3.18 -6.54 -14.30
CA GLN A 562 -3.87 -5.85 -15.39
C GLN A 562 -3.09 -5.91 -16.70
N LEU A 563 -3.82 -5.88 -17.82
CA LEU A 563 -3.24 -5.66 -19.14
C LEU A 563 -3.25 -4.15 -19.42
N GLN A 564 -2.08 -3.55 -19.56
CA GLN A 564 -1.94 -2.16 -20.00
C GLN A 564 -1.02 -2.10 -21.21
N LEU A 565 -1.52 -1.57 -22.32
CA LEU A 565 -0.76 -1.50 -23.56
C LEU A 565 0.24 -0.35 -23.60
N ASP A 566 0.06 0.68 -22.78
CA ASP A 566 1.00 1.80 -22.65
C ASP A 566 2.37 1.37 -22.15
N VAL A 567 2.47 0.34 -21.28
CA VAL A 567 3.74 -0.10 -20.72
C VAL A 567 4.75 -0.58 -21.77
N TYR A 568 4.28 -1.10 -22.90
CA TYR A 568 5.16 -1.44 -24.02
C TYR A 568 5.83 -0.21 -24.62
N GLY A 569 5.05 0.89 -24.71
CA GLY A 569 5.53 2.18 -25.17
C GLY A 569 6.54 2.79 -24.22
N GLU A 570 6.24 2.80 -22.92
CA GLU A 570 7.14 3.33 -21.89
C GLU A 570 8.46 2.57 -21.84
N LEU A 571 8.40 1.24 -21.86
CA LEU A 571 9.60 0.40 -21.87
C LEU A 571 10.47 0.66 -23.10
N ILE A 572 9.87 0.67 -24.30
CA ILE A 572 10.59 0.83 -25.56
C ILE A 572 11.12 2.27 -25.72
N ASP A 573 10.37 3.29 -25.29
CA ASP A 573 10.87 4.67 -25.28
C ASP A 573 12.06 4.82 -24.32
N SER A 574 12.02 4.17 -23.15
CA SER A 574 13.15 4.12 -22.21
C SER A 574 14.40 3.51 -22.85
N LEU A 575 14.26 2.38 -23.54
CA LEU A 575 15.38 1.72 -24.22
C LEU A 575 15.93 2.57 -25.38
N SER A 576 15.06 3.27 -26.11
CA SER A 576 15.43 4.18 -27.17
C SER A 576 16.21 5.39 -26.64
N GLN A 577 15.73 6.02 -25.56
CA GLN A 577 16.42 7.14 -24.91
C GLN A 577 17.78 6.71 -24.34
N ALA A 578 17.85 5.58 -23.68
CA ALA A 578 19.12 5.02 -23.19
C ALA A 578 20.15 4.83 -24.31
N ARG A 579 19.73 4.29 -25.45
CA ARG A 579 20.59 4.15 -26.65
C ARG A 579 21.02 5.51 -27.21
N ALA A 580 20.08 6.45 -27.33
CA ALA A 580 20.36 7.79 -27.83
C ALA A 580 21.43 8.53 -27.01
N HIS A 581 21.49 8.25 -25.71
CA HIS A 581 22.44 8.84 -24.75
C HIS A 581 23.63 7.91 -24.44
N SER A 582 23.81 6.84 -25.20
CA SER A 582 24.94 5.89 -25.06
C SER A 582 25.04 5.28 -23.65
N LEU A 583 23.91 4.98 -23.02
CA LEU A 583 23.87 4.19 -21.79
C LEU A 583 23.95 2.69 -22.12
N SER A 584 24.86 1.99 -21.45
CA SER A 584 24.98 0.53 -21.58
C SER A 584 24.03 -0.18 -20.60
N LEU A 585 22.80 -0.47 -21.03
CA LEU A 585 21.80 -1.11 -20.17
C LEU A 585 21.91 -2.64 -20.14
N ALA A 586 22.49 -3.25 -21.17
CA ALA A 586 22.58 -4.69 -21.32
C ALA A 586 23.87 -5.12 -22.02
N PRO A 587 24.27 -6.41 -21.95
CA PRO A 587 25.24 -6.97 -22.86
C PRO A 587 24.86 -6.66 -24.30
N VAL A 588 25.85 -6.34 -25.12
CA VAL A 588 25.67 -5.95 -26.53
C VAL A 588 24.72 -6.95 -27.24
N GLY A 589 23.60 -6.45 -27.79
CA GLY A 589 22.65 -7.24 -28.57
C GLY A 589 21.40 -7.74 -27.80
N SER A 590 21.44 -7.89 -26.49
CA SER A 590 20.29 -8.44 -25.73
C SER A 590 19.11 -7.48 -25.64
N GLY A 591 19.34 -6.18 -25.47
CA GLY A 591 18.26 -5.17 -25.40
C GLY A 591 17.47 -5.02 -26.71
N TRP A 592 18.14 -5.16 -27.86
CA TRP A 592 17.46 -5.14 -29.17
C TRP A 592 16.64 -6.42 -29.42
N ALA A 593 17.18 -7.57 -29.01
CA ALA A 593 16.44 -8.84 -29.16
C ALA A 593 15.15 -8.84 -28.32
N LEU A 594 15.21 -8.32 -27.10
CA LEU A 594 14.02 -8.13 -26.26
C LEU A 594 13.03 -7.16 -26.91
N GLN A 595 13.49 -5.98 -27.34
CA GLN A 595 12.63 -4.98 -27.99
C GLN A 595 11.92 -5.56 -29.22
N ARG A 596 12.64 -6.32 -30.06
CA ARG A 596 12.03 -6.97 -31.23
C ARG A 596 10.94 -7.96 -30.84
N LYS A 597 11.14 -8.75 -29.78
CA LYS A 597 10.12 -9.69 -29.28
C LYS A 597 8.89 -8.98 -28.72
N LEU A 598 9.08 -7.86 -28.04
CA LEU A 598 7.97 -7.03 -27.56
C LEU A 598 7.17 -6.45 -28.72
N ILE A 599 7.83 -5.97 -29.79
CA ILE A 599 7.15 -5.46 -30.98
C ILE A 599 6.41 -6.58 -31.72
N GLU A 600 7.03 -7.75 -31.92
CA GLU A 600 6.37 -8.91 -32.56
C GLU A 600 5.09 -9.33 -31.81
N HIS A 601 5.07 -9.19 -30.50
CA HIS A 601 3.87 -9.44 -29.67
C HIS A 601 2.87 -8.29 -29.78
N LEU A 602 3.33 -7.04 -29.67
CA LEU A 602 2.50 -5.85 -29.73
C LEU A 602 1.74 -5.73 -31.06
N GLU A 603 2.34 -6.14 -32.19
CA GLU A 603 1.67 -6.21 -33.49
C GLU A 603 0.43 -7.10 -33.47
N GLN A 604 0.34 -8.08 -32.56
CA GLN A 604 -0.80 -9.00 -32.44
C GLN A 604 -1.92 -8.46 -31.51
N ILE A 605 -1.54 -7.66 -30.49
CA ILE A 605 -2.47 -7.28 -29.41
C ILE A 605 -2.82 -5.78 -29.36
N TRP A 606 -2.21 -4.93 -30.19
CA TRP A 606 -2.42 -3.46 -30.09
C TRP A 606 -3.88 -3.04 -30.34
N GLU A 607 -4.68 -3.86 -31.05
CA GLU A 607 -6.10 -3.65 -31.27
C GLU A 607 -6.96 -4.07 -30.07
N ASP A 608 -6.45 -4.85 -29.13
CA ASP A 608 -7.20 -5.33 -27.98
C ASP A 608 -7.53 -4.19 -27.00
N PRO A 609 -8.66 -4.25 -26.26
CA PRO A 609 -8.93 -3.33 -25.17
C PRO A 609 -8.03 -3.64 -23.97
N ASP A 610 -7.73 -2.61 -23.18
CA ASP A 610 -6.86 -2.73 -22.01
C ASP A 610 -7.46 -2.06 -20.76
N ASP A 611 -6.73 -2.06 -19.64
CA ASP A 611 -7.19 -1.50 -18.37
C ASP A 611 -6.79 -0.01 -18.21
N GLY A 612 -5.96 0.53 -19.14
CA GLY A 612 -5.54 1.94 -19.21
C GLY A 612 -4.55 2.36 -18.14
N ILE A 613 -3.92 3.52 -18.35
CA ILE A 613 -2.84 4.08 -17.51
C ILE A 613 -3.24 4.28 -16.03
N TRP A 614 -4.55 4.49 -15.75
CA TRP A 614 -5.06 4.81 -14.42
C TRP A 614 -5.48 3.59 -13.60
N GLU A 615 -5.20 2.38 -14.08
CA GLU A 615 -5.42 1.12 -13.33
C GLU A 615 -6.89 0.92 -12.94
N ILE A 616 -7.82 1.29 -13.84
CA ILE A 616 -9.24 1.22 -13.56
C ILE A 616 -9.66 -0.19 -13.13
N ARG A 617 -10.63 -0.29 -12.23
CA ARG A 617 -11.21 -1.57 -11.77
C ARG A 617 -12.48 -1.95 -12.55
N GLY A 618 -12.81 -1.16 -13.58
CA GLY A 618 -13.94 -1.39 -14.48
C GLY A 618 -13.59 -2.31 -15.66
N ASN A 619 -14.43 -2.27 -16.70
CA ASN A 619 -14.22 -3.05 -17.91
C ASN A 619 -13.11 -2.45 -18.78
N ARG A 620 -12.34 -3.32 -19.45
CA ARG A 620 -11.36 -2.92 -20.44
C ARG A 620 -11.96 -2.12 -21.58
N ARG A 621 -11.22 -1.11 -22.03
CA ARG A 621 -11.63 -0.21 -23.13
C ARG A 621 -10.47 0.02 -24.09
N HIS A 622 -10.74 0.59 -25.27
CA HIS A 622 -9.68 1.07 -26.17
C HIS A 622 -9.24 2.47 -25.70
N PHE A 623 -8.43 2.55 -24.65
CA PHE A 623 -7.94 3.83 -24.15
C PHE A 623 -7.04 4.51 -25.16
N THR A 624 -7.36 5.76 -25.50
CA THR A 624 -6.66 6.52 -26.52
C THR A 624 -5.18 6.68 -26.20
N PHE A 625 -4.86 6.97 -24.95
CA PHE A 625 -3.45 7.09 -24.52
C PHE A 625 -2.69 5.77 -24.64
N SER A 626 -3.29 4.64 -24.23
CA SER A 626 -2.68 3.33 -24.40
C SER A 626 -2.36 3.05 -25.87
N LYS A 627 -3.27 3.37 -26.79
CA LYS A 627 -3.04 3.21 -28.23
C LYS A 627 -1.95 4.15 -28.76
N ILE A 628 -1.87 5.38 -28.25
CA ILE A 628 -0.77 6.29 -28.58
C ILE A 628 0.58 5.69 -28.17
N MET A 629 0.65 5.08 -26.98
CA MET A 629 1.89 4.47 -26.49
C MET A 629 2.28 3.21 -27.26
N THR A 630 1.30 2.43 -27.80
CA THR A 630 1.62 1.34 -28.75
C THR A 630 2.26 1.89 -30.03
N TRP A 631 1.75 3.01 -30.54
CA TRP A 631 2.36 3.72 -31.66
C TRP A 631 3.77 4.20 -31.32
N VAL A 632 3.99 4.77 -30.13
CA VAL A 632 5.31 5.22 -29.62
C VAL A 632 6.30 4.05 -29.65
N ALA A 633 5.91 2.88 -29.17
CA ALA A 633 6.75 1.68 -29.18
C ALA A 633 7.28 1.39 -30.58
N LEU A 634 6.38 1.38 -31.56
CA LEU A 634 6.74 1.04 -32.94
C LEU A 634 7.51 2.17 -33.63
N ASP A 635 7.15 3.43 -33.41
CA ASP A 635 7.86 4.62 -33.91
C ASP A 635 9.31 4.66 -33.43
N ARG A 636 9.53 4.47 -32.12
CA ARG A 636 10.90 4.42 -31.54
C ARG A 636 11.69 3.26 -32.11
N THR A 637 11.08 2.10 -32.28
CA THR A 637 11.76 0.91 -32.83
C THR A 637 12.16 1.12 -34.30
N VAL A 638 11.29 1.70 -35.11
CA VAL A 638 11.62 2.06 -36.51
C VAL A 638 12.76 3.07 -36.54
N ARG A 639 12.68 4.16 -35.78
CA ARG A 639 13.71 5.21 -35.73
C ARG A 639 15.07 4.65 -35.26
N ASP A 640 15.07 3.78 -34.25
CA ASP A 640 16.29 3.16 -33.74
C ASP A 640 16.93 2.27 -34.80
N ALA A 641 16.13 1.44 -35.47
CA ALA A 641 16.64 0.56 -36.53
C ALA A 641 17.25 1.35 -37.70
N GLU A 642 16.63 2.47 -38.08
CA GLU A 642 17.16 3.39 -39.10
C GLU A 642 18.43 4.10 -38.65
N ARG A 643 18.43 4.70 -37.45
CA ARG A 643 19.55 5.48 -36.90
C ARG A 643 20.80 4.63 -36.66
N PHE A 644 20.59 3.45 -36.09
CA PHE A 644 21.71 2.54 -35.73
C PHE A 644 21.98 1.48 -36.80
N LYS A 645 21.28 1.55 -37.96
CA LYS A 645 21.43 0.62 -39.10
C LYS A 645 21.25 -0.84 -38.70
N ILE A 646 20.26 -1.12 -37.84
CA ILE A 646 19.97 -2.46 -37.35
C ILE A 646 19.07 -3.18 -38.37
N GLN A 647 19.39 -4.45 -38.69
CA GLN A 647 18.57 -5.24 -39.56
C GLN A 647 17.19 -5.53 -38.95
N ALA A 648 16.11 -5.09 -39.60
CA ALA A 648 14.74 -5.21 -39.14
C ALA A 648 13.74 -5.19 -40.32
N PRO A 649 12.49 -5.70 -40.16
CA PRO A 649 11.45 -5.65 -41.18
C PRO A 649 10.81 -4.26 -41.29
N LEU A 650 11.63 -3.26 -41.59
CA LEU A 650 11.25 -1.83 -41.53
C LEU A 650 9.98 -1.48 -42.32
N GLU A 651 9.82 -2.06 -43.50
CA GLU A 651 8.68 -1.77 -44.35
C GLU A 651 7.35 -2.23 -43.72
N SER A 652 7.35 -3.43 -43.11
CA SER A 652 6.19 -3.94 -42.37
C SER A 652 5.89 -3.06 -41.15
N TRP A 653 6.91 -2.76 -40.34
CA TRP A 653 6.74 -1.94 -39.15
C TRP A 653 6.27 -0.52 -39.43
N ARG A 654 6.75 0.10 -40.51
CA ARG A 654 6.24 1.43 -40.95
C ARG A 654 4.76 1.34 -41.31
N LYS A 655 4.33 0.31 -42.08
CA LYS A 655 2.93 0.12 -42.42
C LYS A 655 2.02 -0.02 -41.21
N VAL A 656 2.44 -0.81 -40.22
CA VAL A 656 1.68 -1.00 -38.96
C VAL A 656 1.64 0.30 -38.17
N ARG A 657 2.77 1.00 -37.98
CA ARG A 657 2.87 2.29 -37.30
C ARG A 657 1.93 3.32 -37.93
N ASP A 658 1.96 3.45 -39.26
CA ASP A 658 1.15 4.43 -40.00
C ASP A 658 -0.34 4.10 -39.89
N ARG A 659 -0.70 2.79 -39.89
CA ARG A 659 -2.06 2.32 -39.60
C ARG A 659 -2.49 2.66 -38.18
N MET A 660 -1.65 2.40 -37.18
CA MET A 660 -1.94 2.78 -35.78
C MET A 660 -2.23 4.28 -35.68
N HIS A 661 -1.36 5.12 -36.28
CA HIS A 661 -1.52 6.57 -36.25
C HIS A 661 -2.86 7.00 -36.86
N ALA A 662 -3.20 6.46 -38.03
CA ALA A 662 -4.46 6.79 -38.70
C ALA A 662 -5.68 6.36 -37.88
N THR A 663 -5.70 5.13 -37.36
CA THR A 663 -6.79 4.60 -36.52
C THR A 663 -6.97 5.41 -35.22
N ILE A 664 -5.87 5.79 -34.55
CA ILE A 664 -5.95 6.60 -33.33
C ILE A 664 -6.51 7.99 -33.64
N CYS A 665 -6.07 8.61 -34.72
CA CYS A 665 -6.55 9.92 -35.14
C CYS A 665 -8.02 9.90 -35.57
N GLU A 666 -8.53 8.76 -36.11
CA GLU A 666 -9.91 8.60 -36.53
C GLU A 666 -10.84 8.28 -35.36
N LEU A 667 -10.48 7.28 -34.52
CA LEU A 667 -11.36 6.74 -33.48
C LEU A 667 -11.21 7.40 -32.11
N GLY A 668 -10.04 7.95 -31.82
CA GLY A 668 -9.73 8.62 -30.53
C GLY A 668 -10.02 10.12 -30.52
N PHE A 669 -10.41 10.72 -31.65
CA PHE A 669 -10.66 12.15 -31.79
C PHE A 669 -12.16 12.44 -32.04
N ASP A 670 -12.73 13.25 -31.15
CA ASP A 670 -14.09 13.80 -31.32
C ASP A 670 -14.04 15.10 -32.12
N GLY A 671 -14.46 15.01 -33.40
CA GLY A 671 -14.49 16.16 -34.30
C GLY A 671 -15.53 17.22 -33.95
N GLU A 672 -16.59 16.86 -33.20
CA GLU A 672 -17.64 17.81 -32.76
C GLU A 672 -17.08 18.74 -31.67
N ASN A 673 -16.36 18.17 -30.70
CA ASN A 673 -15.78 18.90 -29.58
C ASN A 673 -14.31 19.33 -29.81
N ASN A 674 -13.75 18.99 -30.99
CA ASN A 674 -12.35 19.26 -31.35
C ASN A 674 -11.35 18.80 -30.28
N THR A 675 -11.51 17.58 -29.77
CA THR A 675 -10.67 17.02 -28.70
C THR A 675 -10.43 15.53 -28.87
N PHE A 676 -9.24 15.07 -28.48
CA PHE A 676 -9.06 13.66 -28.19
C PHE A 676 -9.86 13.27 -26.93
N THR A 677 -10.32 12.02 -26.87
CA THR A 677 -11.16 11.50 -25.79
C THR A 677 -10.48 10.36 -25.06
N GLN A 678 -10.92 10.03 -23.85
CA GLN A 678 -10.34 9.02 -22.99
C GLN A 678 -10.22 7.67 -23.68
N SER A 679 -11.28 7.23 -24.35
CA SER A 679 -11.31 5.95 -25.09
C SER A 679 -12.04 6.13 -26.41
N PHE A 680 -11.80 5.24 -27.35
CA PHE A 680 -12.42 5.26 -28.67
C PHE A 680 -13.95 5.30 -28.57
N GLY A 681 -14.55 6.27 -29.27
CA GLY A 681 -15.99 6.47 -29.32
C GLY A 681 -16.62 7.06 -28.05
N SER A 682 -15.83 7.40 -27.02
CA SER A 682 -16.33 8.10 -25.83
C SER A 682 -16.34 9.62 -26.05
N LYS A 683 -17.00 10.34 -25.12
CA LYS A 683 -16.92 11.81 -25.02
C LYS A 683 -16.17 12.28 -23.79
N GLU A 684 -15.69 11.33 -22.97
CA GLU A 684 -14.98 11.61 -21.73
C GLU A 684 -13.56 12.13 -22.01
N LEU A 685 -13.11 13.06 -21.17
CA LEU A 685 -11.77 13.62 -21.23
C LEU A 685 -10.83 12.90 -20.26
N ASP A 686 -9.54 12.93 -20.62
CA ASP A 686 -8.49 12.31 -19.82
C ASP A 686 -7.20 13.14 -19.89
N SER A 687 -6.61 13.44 -18.76
CA SER A 687 -5.39 14.25 -18.68
C SER A 687 -4.13 13.56 -19.19
N SER A 688 -4.13 12.23 -19.37
CA SER A 688 -3.04 11.52 -20.04
C SER A 688 -2.84 11.99 -21.49
N LEU A 689 -3.89 12.54 -22.10
CA LEU A 689 -3.84 13.13 -23.45
C LEU A 689 -2.96 14.38 -23.53
N LEU A 690 -2.61 15.02 -22.42
CA LEU A 690 -1.58 16.07 -22.36
C LEU A 690 -0.19 15.56 -22.74
N LEU A 691 0.02 14.24 -22.72
CA LEU A 691 1.28 13.63 -23.14
C LEU A 691 1.43 13.49 -24.66
N ILE A 692 0.35 13.68 -25.45
CA ILE A 692 0.38 13.57 -26.91
C ILE A 692 1.56 14.31 -27.57
N PRO A 693 1.77 15.60 -27.32
CA PRO A 693 2.91 16.30 -27.94
C PRO A 693 4.23 15.96 -27.27
N MET A 694 4.23 15.56 -26.00
CA MET A 694 5.45 15.21 -25.27
C MET A 694 6.08 13.92 -25.77
N VAL A 695 5.26 12.93 -26.18
CA VAL A 695 5.75 11.69 -26.79
C VAL A 695 5.95 11.82 -28.32
N GLY A 696 5.55 12.96 -28.89
CA GLY A 696 5.73 13.27 -30.32
C GLY A 696 4.78 12.57 -31.26
N PHE A 697 3.58 12.22 -30.76
CA PHE A 697 2.52 11.65 -31.59
C PHE A 697 1.94 12.70 -32.55
N LEU A 698 1.65 13.88 -32.06
CA LEU A 698 1.30 15.08 -32.84
C LEU A 698 2.08 16.30 -32.32
N PRO A 699 2.35 17.30 -33.20
CA PRO A 699 2.94 18.56 -32.76
C PRO A 699 2.06 19.34 -31.77
N ALA A 700 2.66 20.11 -30.86
CA ALA A 700 1.91 20.89 -29.87
C ALA A 700 1.02 21.99 -30.49
N ASP A 701 1.33 22.44 -31.70
CA ASP A 701 0.59 23.44 -32.47
C ASP A 701 -0.49 22.82 -33.37
N ASP A 702 -0.61 21.48 -33.44
CA ASP A 702 -1.71 20.79 -34.13
C ASP A 702 -3.05 21.26 -33.55
N PRO A 703 -4.03 21.65 -34.39
CA PRO A 703 -5.34 22.13 -33.93
C PRO A 703 -6.06 21.15 -32.99
N ARG A 704 -5.88 19.85 -33.19
CA ARG A 704 -6.48 18.80 -32.35
C ARG A 704 -5.85 18.78 -30.96
N VAL A 705 -4.53 18.94 -30.86
CA VAL A 705 -3.81 19.04 -29.58
C VAL A 705 -4.21 20.30 -28.83
N ARG A 706 -4.26 21.45 -29.52
CA ARG A 706 -4.74 22.70 -28.92
C ARG A 706 -6.18 22.59 -28.42
N GLY A 707 -7.04 21.95 -29.19
CA GLY A 707 -8.44 21.68 -28.83
C GLY A 707 -8.52 20.80 -27.57
N THR A 708 -7.71 19.75 -27.50
CA THR A 708 -7.63 18.84 -26.34
C THR A 708 -7.17 19.56 -25.08
N VAL A 709 -6.10 20.37 -25.17
CA VAL A 709 -5.64 21.19 -24.05
C VAL A 709 -6.72 22.15 -23.58
N ALA A 710 -7.38 22.86 -24.48
CA ALA A 710 -8.46 23.78 -24.14
C ALA A 710 -9.70 23.08 -23.53
N ALA A 711 -10.02 21.85 -23.97
CA ALA A 711 -11.10 21.07 -23.39
C ALA A 711 -10.74 20.62 -21.95
N ILE A 712 -9.52 20.16 -21.70
CA ILE A 712 -9.02 19.79 -20.36
C ILE A 712 -9.03 21.02 -19.45
N GLU A 713 -8.56 22.18 -19.91
CA GLU A 713 -8.61 23.43 -19.14
C GLU A 713 -10.05 23.79 -18.73
N ARG A 714 -10.98 23.64 -19.61
CA ARG A 714 -12.39 23.99 -19.39
C ARG A 714 -13.11 23.02 -18.46
N GLU A 715 -12.80 21.72 -18.54
CA GLU A 715 -13.65 20.67 -17.95
C GLU A 715 -12.98 19.86 -16.83
N LEU A 716 -11.66 19.73 -16.84
CA LEU A 716 -10.92 18.98 -15.82
C LEU A 716 -10.15 19.87 -14.87
N MET A 717 -10.15 21.19 -15.05
CA MET A 717 -9.42 22.10 -14.18
C MET A 717 -10.31 22.51 -12.99
N ILE A 718 -9.83 22.26 -11.78
CA ILE A 718 -10.46 22.67 -10.52
C ILE A 718 -9.45 23.48 -9.73
N ASP A 719 -9.85 24.69 -9.32
CA ASP A 719 -8.96 25.57 -8.54
C ASP A 719 -7.54 25.69 -9.16
N GLY A 720 -7.46 25.76 -10.49
CA GLY A 720 -6.23 25.90 -11.26
C GLY A 720 -5.29 24.70 -11.25
N LEU A 721 -5.74 23.52 -10.87
CA LEU A 721 -5.07 22.23 -10.96
C LEU A 721 -5.96 21.24 -11.75
N VAL A 722 -5.37 20.18 -12.27
CA VAL A 722 -5.99 19.28 -13.25
C VAL A 722 -6.34 17.93 -12.64
N LEU A 723 -7.60 17.48 -12.80
CA LEU A 723 -8.04 16.12 -12.53
C LEU A 723 -7.43 15.13 -13.52
N ARG A 724 -7.25 13.87 -13.12
CA ARG A 724 -6.93 12.76 -14.05
C ARG A 724 -8.02 12.63 -15.11
N TYR A 725 -9.25 12.48 -14.67
CA TYR A 725 -10.50 12.39 -15.41
C TYR A 725 -11.66 12.63 -14.43
N ARG A 726 -12.89 12.67 -14.90
CA ARG A 726 -14.05 12.72 -13.98
C ARG A 726 -14.33 11.33 -13.45
N THR A 727 -14.08 11.09 -12.16
CA THR A 727 -14.36 9.81 -11.50
C THR A 727 -15.86 9.53 -11.46
N GLN A 728 -16.26 8.40 -12.03
CA GLN A 728 -17.63 7.90 -12.04
C GLN A 728 -17.59 6.38 -11.93
N ALA A 729 -18.48 5.79 -11.13
CA ALA A 729 -18.46 4.34 -10.87
C ALA A 729 -18.62 3.50 -12.15
N GLU A 730 -19.31 4.03 -13.14
CA GLU A 730 -19.49 3.38 -14.47
C GLU A 730 -18.20 3.39 -15.32
N ILE A 731 -17.22 4.26 -14.96
CA ILE A 731 -15.98 4.40 -15.71
C ILE A 731 -14.88 3.57 -15.08
N ASP A 732 -14.66 3.73 -13.78
CA ASP A 732 -13.50 3.15 -13.07
C ASP A 732 -13.85 2.02 -12.09
N GLY A 733 -15.16 1.75 -11.86
CA GLY A 733 -15.61 0.68 -10.98
C GLY A 733 -15.46 1.00 -9.48
N LEU A 734 -15.20 2.26 -9.11
CA LEU A 734 -14.96 2.72 -7.75
C LEU A 734 -15.89 3.88 -7.39
N PRO A 735 -16.17 4.12 -6.10
CA PRO A 735 -16.89 5.32 -5.65
C PRO A 735 -16.21 6.60 -6.19
N PRO A 736 -16.99 7.62 -6.58
CA PRO A 736 -16.45 8.87 -7.10
C PRO A 736 -15.73 9.67 -6.02
N GLY A 737 -14.70 10.37 -6.41
CA GLY A 737 -13.93 11.30 -5.57
C GLY A 737 -12.48 10.87 -5.42
N GLU A 738 -11.61 11.83 -5.68
CA GLU A 738 -10.17 11.77 -5.50
C GLU A 738 -9.64 13.20 -5.37
N GLY A 739 -8.39 13.36 -4.98
CA GLY A 739 -7.67 14.62 -5.07
C GLY A 739 -7.31 14.98 -6.52
N LEU A 740 -6.50 16.01 -6.66
CA LEU A 740 -5.98 16.43 -7.96
C LEU A 740 -4.57 15.83 -8.13
N PHE A 741 -4.43 14.90 -9.06
CA PHE A 741 -3.18 14.19 -9.32
C PHE A 741 -2.12 15.16 -9.85
N LEU A 742 -1.10 15.45 -9.03
CA LEU A 742 -0.14 16.53 -9.29
C LEU A 742 0.58 16.42 -10.64
N PRO A 743 1.00 15.23 -11.12
CA PRO A 743 1.64 15.09 -12.43
C PRO A 743 0.81 15.64 -13.60
N CYS A 744 -0.52 15.53 -13.58
CA CYS A 744 -1.38 16.08 -14.64
C CYS A 744 -1.23 17.60 -14.79
N SER A 745 -1.15 18.31 -13.66
CA SER A 745 -0.93 19.77 -13.67
C SER A 745 0.48 20.15 -14.15
N PHE A 746 1.50 19.34 -13.84
CA PHE A 746 2.84 19.51 -14.40
C PHE A 746 2.86 19.26 -15.92
N TRP A 747 2.11 18.28 -16.42
CA TRP A 747 1.97 18.05 -17.87
C TRP A 747 1.27 19.22 -18.57
N LEU A 748 0.26 19.81 -17.94
CA LEU A 748 -0.38 21.01 -18.47
C LEU A 748 0.62 22.18 -18.56
N ALA A 749 1.45 22.43 -17.53
CA ALA A 749 2.50 23.44 -17.58
C ALA A 749 3.51 23.18 -18.73
N GLY A 750 3.86 21.91 -18.96
CA GLY A 750 4.66 21.48 -20.11
C GLY A 750 3.99 21.78 -21.46
N ASN A 751 2.68 21.55 -21.58
CA ASN A 751 1.91 21.90 -22.79
C ASN A 751 1.87 23.39 -23.03
N TYR A 752 1.66 24.20 -22.00
CA TYR A 752 1.73 25.66 -22.11
C TYR A 752 3.09 26.11 -22.68
N LYS A 753 4.18 25.53 -22.17
CA LYS A 753 5.53 25.81 -22.69
C LYS A 753 5.69 25.45 -24.16
N LEU A 754 5.21 24.24 -24.56
CA LEU A 754 5.27 23.76 -25.94
C LEU A 754 4.41 24.62 -26.90
N GLN A 755 3.34 25.23 -26.38
CA GLN A 755 2.44 26.12 -27.12
C GLN A 755 2.87 27.62 -27.03
N HIS A 756 4.06 27.92 -26.51
CA HIS A 756 4.59 29.28 -26.33
C HIS A 756 3.79 30.17 -25.36
N ARG A 757 3.03 29.55 -24.44
CA ARG A 757 2.29 30.20 -23.35
C ARG A 757 3.19 30.29 -22.10
N ASP A 758 4.38 30.92 -22.23
CA ASP A 758 5.44 30.86 -21.20
C ASP A 758 5.03 31.45 -19.85
N HIS A 759 4.21 32.53 -19.86
CA HIS A 759 3.74 33.16 -18.63
C HIS A 759 2.83 32.21 -17.83
N GLU A 760 1.90 31.55 -18.50
CA GLU A 760 0.96 30.61 -17.89
C GLU A 760 1.68 29.33 -17.42
N ALA A 761 2.62 28.84 -18.21
CA ALA A 761 3.49 27.73 -17.85
C ALA A 761 4.25 27.98 -16.54
N ARG A 762 4.87 29.18 -16.43
CA ARG A 762 5.58 29.57 -15.22
C ARG A 762 4.66 29.77 -14.03
N ALA A 763 3.53 30.45 -14.21
CA ALA A 763 2.56 30.70 -13.13
C ALA A 763 2.01 29.39 -12.53
N LEU A 764 1.65 28.43 -13.39
CA LEU A 764 1.18 27.12 -12.95
C LEU A 764 2.29 26.34 -12.22
N PHE A 765 3.52 26.36 -12.75
CA PHE A 765 4.66 25.69 -12.13
C PHE A 765 5.00 26.27 -10.73
N GLU A 766 5.03 27.61 -10.59
CA GLU A 766 5.27 28.28 -9.30
C GLU A 766 4.16 27.94 -8.29
N ARG A 767 2.90 27.86 -8.75
CA ARG A 767 1.80 27.38 -7.92
C ARG A 767 2.02 25.95 -7.44
N LEU A 768 2.42 25.03 -8.32
CA LEU A 768 2.72 23.65 -7.96
C LEU A 768 3.88 23.56 -6.97
N LEU A 769 4.90 24.40 -7.12
CA LEU A 769 5.99 24.51 -6.14
C LEU A 769 5.51 24.96 -4.76
N SER A 770 4.47 25.81 -4.69
CA SER A 770 3.90 26.27 -3.42
C SER A 770 3.11 25.20 -2.66
N LEU A 771 2.74 24.08 -3.32
CA LEU A 771 2.04 22.95 -2.69
C LEU A 771 2.99 22.01 -1.94
N ARG A 772 4.30 22.12 -2.15
CA ARG A 772 5.29 21.33 -1.39
C ARG A 772 5.17 21.66 0.10
N ASN A 773 5.45 20.66 0.93
CA ASN A 773 5.52 20.91 2.36
C ASN A 773 6.74 21.77 2.76
N ASP A 774 6.88 22.06 4.04
CA ASP A 774 7.95 22.93 4.60
C ASP A 774 9.37 22.38 4.39
N VAL A 775 9.54 21.10 4.06
CA VAL A 775 10.83 20.47 3.73
C VAL A 775 10.96 20.10 2.24
N GLY A 776 10.01 20.55 1.40
CA GLY A 776 10.09 20.46 -0.05
C GLY A 776 9.57 19.18 -0.68
N LEU A 777 8.75 18.39 0.02
CA LEU A 777 8.19 17.13 -0.45
C LEU A 777 6.76 17.27 -0.99
N LEU A 778 6.41 16.39 -1.92
CA LEU A 778 5.09 16.29 -2.56
C LEU A 778 4.50 14.89 -2.37
N ALA A 779 3.19 14.83 -2.06
CA ALA A 779 2.39 13.62 -2.14
C ALA A 779 1.96 13.33 -3.58
N GLU A 780 1.14 12.34 -3.75
CA GLU A 780 0.52 11.94 -5.00
C GLU A 780 -0.44 12.99 -5.54
N GLU A 781 -1.31 13.47 -4.67
CA GLU A 781 -2.43 14.34 -5.00
C GLU A 781 -2.56 15.53 -4.04
N TYR A 782 -3.41 16.45 -4.41
CA TYR A 782 -3.78 17.59 -3.58
C TYR A 782 -5.30 17.74 -3.55
N ASP A 783 -5.87 17.83 -2.34
CA ASP A 783 -7.28 18.15 -2.13
C ASP A 783 -7.43 19.67 -1.99
N PRO A 784 -7.99 20.38 -2.99
CA PRO A 784 -8.14 21.84 -2.93
C PRO A 784 -9.21 22.29 -1.95
N ARG A 785 -10.18 21.42 -1.59
CA ARG A 785 -11.24 21.73 -0.64
C ARG A 785 -10.71 21.69 0.79
N ALA A 786 -9.97 20.63 1.11
CA ALA A 786 -9.31 20.47 2.41
C ALA A 786 -8.01 21.30 2.51
N GLN A 787 -7.48 21.80 1.39
CA GLN A 787 -6.18 22.46 1.26
C GLN A 787 -5.05 21.61 1.84
N ARG A 788 -5.00 20.33 1.44
CA ARG A 788 -4.09 19.32 1.98
C ARG A 788 -3.52 18.45 0.88
N GLN A 789 -2.31 17.96 1.13
CA GLN A 789 -1.76 16.84 0.38
C GLN A 789 -2.49 15.54 0.77
N VAL A 790 -2.79 14.68 -0.21
CA VAL A 790 -3.44 13.38 -0.07
C VAL A 790 -2.75 12.35 -0.97
N GLY A 791 -3.09 11.06 -0.80
CA GLY A 791 -2.39 9.97 -1.49
C GLY A 791 -1.04 9.63 -0.86
N ASN A 792 -0.32 8.67 -1.46
CA ASN A 792 0.94 8.16 -0.94
C ASN A 792 2.07 9.20 -0.96
N PHE A 793 2.97 9.14 0.06
CA PHE A 793 3.89 10.23 0.35
C PHE A 793 5.28 9.76 0.83
N PRO A 794 6.38 10.46 0.40
CA PRO A 794 6.42 11.30 -0.78
C PRO A 794 6.31 10.44 -2.05
N GLN A 795 5.75 10.99 -3.11
CA GLN A 795 5.47 10.23 -4.32
C GLN A 795 6.49 10.54 -5.43
N ALA A 796 7.13 9.47 -5.96
CA ALA A 796 8.19 9.58 -6.97
C ALA A 796 7.73 10.31 -8.23
N PHE A 797 6.53 9.98 -8.74
CA PHE A 797 6.03 10.55 -9.99
C PHE A 797 5.80 12.06 -9.91
N SER A 798 5.30 12.57 -8.78
CA SER A 798 5.17 14.02 -8.53
C SER A 798 6.53 14.73 -8.55
N HIS A 799 7.57 14.13 -7.96
CA HIS A 799 8.93 14.64 -7.98
C HIS A 799 9.59 14.55 -9.36
N LEU A 800 9.34 13.47 -10.12
CA LEU A 800 9.78 13.33 -11.51
C LEU A 800 9.14 14.41 -12.40
N ALA A 801 7.83 14.61 -12.27
CA ALA A 801 7.11 15.62 -13.04
C ALA A 801 7.61 17.04 -12.73
N LEU A 802 7.92 17.34 -11.46
CA LEU A 802 8.56 18.60 -11.05
C LEU A 802 9.90 18.81 -11.75
N ILE A 803 10.80 17.80 -11.72
CA ILE A 803 12.13 17.91 -12.35
C ILE A 803 11.98 18.14 -13.85
N MET A 804 11.18 17.31 -14.53
CA MET A 804 11.00 17.39 -15.98
C MET A 804 10.44 18.74 -16.43
N THR A 805 9.46 19.25 -15.68
CA THR A 805 8.86 20.58 -15.98
C THR A 805 9.84 21.71 -15.73
N ALA A 806 10.58 21.69 -14.62
CA ALA A 806 11.62 22.69 -14.34
C ALA A 806 12.68 22.78 -15.46
N LEU A 807 13.12 21.61 -15.94
CA LEU A 807 14.07 21.52 -17.06
C LEU A 807 13.48 22.05 -18.36
N SER A 808 12.21 21.70 -18.65
CA SER A 808 11.50 22.18 -19.85
C SER A 808 11.28 23.69 -19.87
N LEU A 809 11.07 24.30 -18.72
CA LEU A 809 10.85 25.74 -18.59
C LEU A 809 12.15 26.54 -18.64
N HIS A 810 13.29 25.95 -18.31
CA HIS A 810 14.59 26.61 -18.29
C HIS A 810 15.31 26.59 -19.66
N ASP A 811 15.33 25.39 -20.27
CA ASP A 811 15.98 25.17 -21.56
C ASP A 811 15.01 24.60 -22.60
N VAL A 812 15.52 24.38 -23.83
CA VAL A 812 14.82 23.47 -24.80
C VAL A 812 14.90 22.06 -24.25
N GLY A 813 13.94 21.76 -23.33
CA GLY A 813 14.01 20.61 -22.45
C GLY A 813 13.76 19.28 -23.13
N PRO A 814 13.93 18.17 -22.38
CA PRO A 814 13.75 16.80 -22.85
C PRO A 814 12.38 16.52 -23.50
N ALA A 815 11.33 17.27 -23.13
CA ALA A 815 9.99 17.13 -23.73
C ALA A 815 9.98 17.45 -25.23
N GLN A 816 10.77 18.42 -25.68
CA GLN A 816 10.93 18.70 -27.12
C GLN A 816 11.82 17.68 -27.84
N GLN A 817 12.69 16.97 -27.11
CA GLN A 817 13.60 15.99 -27.68
C GLN A 817 12.97 14.62 -27.92
N ARG A 818 11.88 14.28 -27.20
CA ARG A 818 11.15 13.00 -27.39
C ARG A 818 10.55 12.87 -28.80
N GLY A 819 10.02 13.97 -29.37
CA GLY A 819 9.38 13.98 -30.67
C GLY A 819 10.29 14.28 -31.86
N HIS A 820 11.44 14.93 -31.68
CA HIS A 820 12.37 15.28 -32.74
C HIS A 820 13.73 14.66 -32.39
N GLY A 821 14.21 13.76 -33.25
CA GLY A 821 15.50 13.12 -33.06
C GLY A 821 16.57 14.16 -32.70
N ALA A 822 17.31 13.91 -31.61
CA ALA A 822 18.38 14.77 -31.16
C ALA A 822 19.27 15.14 -32.34
N ARG A 823 19.40 16.44 -32.67
CA ARG A 823 20.46 16.89 -33.55
C ARG A 823 21.79 16.51 -32.90
N PRO A 824 22.74 15.92 -33.64
CA PRO A 824 24.05 15.65 -33.09
C PRO A 824 24.62 16.97 -32.55
N ALA A 825 25.12 16.94 -31.31
CA ALA A 825 25.92 18.02 -30.79
C ALA A 825 27.10 18.25 -31.76
N SER A 826 27.18 19.43 -32.34
CA SER A 826 28.27 19.88 -33.23
C SER A 826 29.57 19.96 -32.47
#